data_8a699754b555832ba36592460defc220
#
_entry.id   8a699754b555832ba36592460defc220
#
_cell.length_a   1.000
_cell.length_b   1.000
_cell.length_c   1.000
_cell.angle_alpha   90.00
_cell.angle_beta   90.00
_cell.angle_gamma   90.00
#
_symmetry.space_group_name_H-M   'P 1'
#
loop_
_entity.id
_entity.type
_entity.pdbx_description
1 polymer ?
#
loop_
_entity_poly.entity_id
_entity_poly.type
_entity_poly.pdbx_seq_one_letter_code
_entity_poly.pdbx_strand_id
1 'polypeptide(L)'
;VVFKVSINQKTNQVKQTRXXXXXXXXXXXLQAQDSTQVEVPXXXYMTQSLGEEAHPVIDGILDDAAWSLVEWGEDFIEQRPDENTPPSHQTKFKIVYGQKSLYIGIRCYDSEPDKIVKRLSRRDGFEGDWIGVFIDSYHDKRTGFGFIVTAAGVKGDVLESNNGSNEDDSWNPIWYVATNVDDEGWTAEMRIPLSQIKFGNEENQVWGLQVMRRYFRDEERSVWQRLPRDVAGFISEFGELHGLKNIEPQKQLEIQPYTVAKMETYEAEAGNPFRDGSDNDITGGLDAKIGITNDLTLDLTVHPDFGQVDADPSAIALDGFQIFFQERRPFFVENKNIFDFSISQSEAGNTFGSDNIFYSRRIGRSPQGYPSTDDGEYVDQPNNTPLIGAAKFSGKTKNGWAIGVLESVTAQRQATIINGEGDRRKEMVEPLTNYFVGRLQKDFNERNSYIGGIFTAVNRETLPQELSFLHEAAFTGGLDFKHQWNNRDWYIGGNFTFSHVKGSTEAITNTQQSITHLFNRVDADYVSVDTTRTSLTGSGGNLQIGKIGNGHWKFESGATFRSPELELNDIGFQRQADDIRHYTWIGYQTLKPDNTFRQVGINYNHWTAWDFGGNHNYMQFNTNSWQNWKNNWQTNLGLNYAAVDYSNFALRGGPRLRQTPWVSFWNGINTDNRXXXRFSVYHEGRKAVDNSVKSYYIEGGFVYQPINALRISAFPSLSLNNDKLQFIDNFDDVNGSPRYLNGKIDQRTLSMSFRLNYTINPNLTIQYWGQPFISRGRYSEFKHVSDPLAQTFEDRFVQYNQAQTSFADGTYSIDENLDGITDFSFGDPDFSFVQFRSNLVIRWEYIPGSEIFLVWSQDVTQSGNPADGLLPSLGDNIFGQKPHNIFLLKATYRFVL
;
A
#
# COMPACT_ATOMS: atom_id res chain seq x y z
N VAL A 1 8.05 9.80 -41.17
CA VAL A 1 9.23 9.21 -41.83
C VAL A 1 9.30 7.76 -41.40
N VAL A 2 8.96 6.88 -42.34
CA VAL A 2 8.95 5.43 -42.07
C VAL A 2 10.34 4.90 -42.34
N PHE A 3 11.01 4.43 -41.26
CA PHE A 3 12.26 3.67 -41.44
C PHE A 3 11.92 2.18 -41.53
N LYS A 4 12.14 1.61 -42.69
CA LYS A 4 12.05 0.17 -42.91
C LYS A 4 13.40 -0.44 -42.51
N VAL A 5 13.44 -1.11 -41.35
CA VAL A 5 14.65 -1.87 -40.96
C VAL A 5 14.37 -3.35 -41.20
N SER A 6 15.04 -3.89 -42.18
CA SER A 6 15.07 -5.34 -42.45
C SER A 6 16.21 -5.94 -41.63
N ILE A 7 15.90 -6.75 -40.65
CA ILE A 7 16.91 -7.38 -39.79
C ILE A 7 17.02 -8.85 -40.13
N ASN A 8 18.19 -9.24 -40.51
CA ASN A 8 18.55 -10.63 -40.85
C ASN A 8 18.79 -11.41 -39.53
N GLN A 9 18.09 -12.52 -39.36
CA GLN A 9 18.04 -13.29 -38.11
C GLN A 9 19.36 -13.90 -37.59
N LYS A 10 20.42 -13.89 -38.38
CA LYS A 10 21.69 -14.57 -38.00
C LYS A 10 22.67 -13.70 -37.18
N THR A 11 22.36 -12.42 -36.96
CA THR A 11 23.30 -11.51 -36.26
C THR A 11 22.89 -11.17 -34.83
N ASN A 12 21.81 -11.74 -34.33
CA ASN A 12 21.27 -11.31 -33.03
C ASN A 12 21.99 -11.89 -31.80
N GLN A 13 22.62 -13.06 -31.90
CA GLN A 13 23.29 -13.66 -30.72
C GLN A 13 24.60 -12.93 -30.34
N VAL A 14 25.29 -12.31 -31.26
CA VAL A 14 26.55 -11.61 -30.97
C VAL A 14 26.33 -10.18 -30.46
N LYS A 15 25.17 -9.59 -30.78
CA LYS A 15 24.86 -8.22 -30.31
C LYS A 15 24.30 -8.17 -28.87
N GLN A 16 23.68 -9.25 -28.42
CA GLN A 16 23.18 -9.33 -27.06
C GLN A 16 24.32 -9.44 -26.02
N THR A 17 25.40 -10.11 -26.36
CA THR A 17 26.58 -10.23 -25.51
C THR A 17 27.34 -8.87 -25.41
N ARG A 18 27.22 -8.04 -26.43
CA ARG A 18 27.84 -6.69 -26.46
C ARG A 18 27.05 -5.61 -25.66
N UNK A 19 25.93 -5.73 -25.60
CA UNK A 19 25.09 -4.89 -24.85
C UNK A 19 25.29 -5.05 -23.38
N UNK A 20 25.55 -6.07 -23.15
CA UNK A 20 25.78 -6.37 -21.80
C UNK A 20 27.17 -5.95 -21.43
N UNK A 21 27.76 -6.00 -22.33
CA UNK A 21 29.08 -5.54 -22.17
C UNK A 21 29.15 -4.02 -22.19
N UNK A 22 28.39 -3.61 -22.74
CA UNK A 22 28.29 -2.23 -22.81
C UNK A 22 27.74 -1.68 -21.54
N UNK A 23 27.07 -2.31 -21.13
CA UNK A 23 26.49 -1.94 -19.89
C UNK A 23 27.53 -2.06 -18.80
N UNK A 24 28.19 -2.86 -19.03
CA UNK A 24 29.25 -3.06 -18.15
C UNK A 24 30.35 -2.09 -18.37
N UNK A 25 30.38 -1.88 -19.47
CA UNK A 25 31.32 -0.90 -19.79
C UNK A 25 30.86 0.50 -19.42
N UNK A 26 29.85 0.66 -19.44
CA UNK A 26 29.28 1.83 -19.02
C UNK A 26 29.42 2.02 -17.54
N UNK A 27 29.41 1.08 -17.13
CA UNK A 27 29.56 1.10 -15.75
C UNK A 27 30.97 1.33 -15.33
N UNK A 28 31.59 0.96 -16.07
CA UNK A 28 32.94 1.17 -15.87
C UNK A 28 33.41 2.55 -16.29
N UNK A 29 32.78 2.94 -17.01
CA UNK A 29 33.02 4.23 -17.41
C UNK A 29 32.55 5.29 -16.54
N LEU A 30 31.75 5.06 -15.62
CA LEU A 30 31.28 5.95 -14.60
C LEU A 30 32.23 6.06 -13.39
N GLN A 31 33.43 5.71 -13.49
CA GLN A 31 34.38 5.95 -12.43
C GLN A 31 34.72 7.44 -12.27
N ALA A 32 34.25 7.93 -11.14
CA ALA A 32 34.87 8.94 -10.29
C ALA A 32 35.06 10.34 -10.89
N GLN A 33 34.14 11.19 -10.68
CA GLN A 33 34.51 12.53 -10.20
C GLN A 33 34.72 12.39 -8.69
N ASP A 34 35.93 12.55 -8.28
CA ASP A 34 36.32 12.61 -6.86
C ASP A 34 35.70 13.89 -6.28
N SER A 35 34.49 13.79 -5.77
CA SER A 35 33.94 14.84 -4.93
C SER A 35 34.68 14.71 -3.61
N THR A 36 35.58 15.62 -3.33
CA THR A 36 36.10 15.80 -1.96
C THR A 36 34.87 15.99 -1.09
N GLN A 37 34.48 14.95 -0.36
CA GLN A 37 33.45 15.06 0.65
C GLN A 37 33.97 16.01 1.71
N VAL A 38 33.32 17.17 1.80
CA VAL A 38 33.55 18.06 2.94
C VAL A 38 33.00 17.33 4.15
N GLU A 39 33.90 16.95 5.04
CA GLU A 39 33.54 16.28 6.29
C GLU A 39 32.63 17.22 7.08
N VAL A 40 31.42 16.78 7.38
CA VAL A 40 30.42 17.57 8.10
C VAL A 40 30.65 17.37 9.60
N PRO A 41 31.00 18.48 10.35
CA PRO A 41 31.24 18.30 11.81
C PRO A 41 29.96 17.84 12.52
N UNK A 42 29.86 16.92 13.40
CA UNK A 42 28.78 16.49 14.22
C UNK A 42 28.54 17.52 15.25
N UNK A 43 27.45 18.06 15.37
CA UNK A 43 27.01 18.94 16.29
C UNK A 43 26.79 18.15 17.49
N UNK A 44 27.13 18.31 18.55
CA UNK A 44 26.94 17.75 19.79
C UNK A 44 26.18 18.68 20.59
N TYR A 45 25.07 18.25 21.25
CA TYR A 45 24.27 18.98 22.21
C TYR A 45 24.45 18.36 23.60
N MET A 46 24.68 19.18 24.60
CA MET A 46 24.88 18.71 25.96
C MET A 46 23.63 18.96 26.80
N THR A 47 22.94 17.88 27.19
CA THR A 47 21.79 17.94 28.09
C THR A 47 22.20 17.80 29.56
N GLN A 48 21.28 18.08 30.45
CA GLN A 48 21.51 17.97 31.92
C GLN A 48 20.27 17.41 32.60
N SER A 49 20.51 16.66 33.69
CA SER A 49 19.46 16.14 34.57
C SER A 49 18.82 17.28 35.36
N LEU A 50 17.51 17.21 35.51
CA LEU A 50 16.75 18.15 36.36
C LEU A 50 17.15 18.04 37.84
N GLY A 51 17.60 16.87 38.28
CA GLY A 51 17.95 16.68 39.68
C GLY A 51 16.75 16.95 40.60
N GLU A 52 16.87 17.95 41.46
CA GLU A 52 15.80 18.37 42.38
C GLU A 52 14.94 19.52 41.82
N GLU A 53 15.29 20.06 40.64
CA GLU A 53 14.52 21.16 40.04
C GLU A 53 13.12 20.69 39.63
N ALA A 54 12.17 21.61 39.67
CA ALA A 54 10.81 21.33 39.25
C ALA A 54 10.76 20.98 37.75
N HIS A 55 9.96 19.99 37.41
CA HIS A 55 9.76 19.57 36.01
C HIS A 55 9.05 20.68 35.26
N PRO A 56 9.39 20.90 33.99
CA PRO A 56 8.68 21.89 33.16
C PRO A 56 7.19 21.58 33.07
N VAL A 57 6.38 22.63 33.15
CA VAL A 57 4.95 22.57 32.88
C VAL A 57 4.75 22.64 31.36
N ILE A 58 4.06 21.65 30.81
CA ILE A 58 3.91 21.59 29.33
C ILE A 58 2.70 22.46 28.96
N ASP A 59 2.94 23.77 28.84
CA ASP A 59 1.91 24.75 28.47
C ASP A 59 2.28 25.59 27.23
N GLY A 60 3.47 25.36 26.69
CA GLY A 60 3.97 26.05 25.50
C GLY A 60 4.72 27.34 25.79
N ILE A 61 4.98 27.66 27.06
CA ILE A 61 5.66 28.90 27.49
C ILE A 61 7.01 28.53 28.14
N LEU A 62 8.11 28.95 27.53
CA LEU A 62 9.46 28.55 27.96
C LEU A 62 9.97 29.41 29.12
N ASP A 63 9.17 29.55 30.21
CA ASP A 63 9.57 30.38 31.36
C ASP A 63 9.93 29.57 32.61
N ASP A 64 9.87 28.24 32.57
CA ASP A 64 10.27 27.39 33.70
C ASP A 64 11.77 27.49 33.98
N ALA A 65 12.10 27.46 35.28
CA ALA A 65 13.49 27.51 35.74
C ALA A 65 14.37 26.38 35.15
N ALA A 66 13.76 25.23 34.89
CA ALA A 66 14.44 24.07 34.29
C ALA A 66 15.16 24.42 32.99
N TRP A 67 14.61 25.33 32.20
CA TRP A 67 15.21 25.72 30.91
C TRP A 67 16.52 26.51 31.10
N SER A 68 16.80 27.06 32.29
CA SER A 68 18.06 27.77 32.53
C SER A 68 19.24 26.82 32.79
N LEU A 69 18.98 25.52 32.97
CA LEU A 69 20.05 24.54 33.25
C LEU A 69 20.94 24.24 32.06
N VAL A 70 20.47 24.50 30.85
CA VAL A 70 21.18 24.13 29.63
C VAL A 70 21.25 25.29 28.65
N GLU A 71 22.26 25.25 27.80
CA GLU A 71 22.41 26.23 26.71
C GLU A 71 21.49 25.90 25.54
N TRP A 72 21.26 26.90 24.67
CA TRP A 72 20.48 26.68 23.45
C TRP A 72 21.26 25.88 22.43
N GLY A 73 20.60 24.92 21.82
CA GLY A 73 21.01 24.35 20.52
C GLY A 73 20.53 25.30 19.43
N GLU A 74 21.45 25.80 18.62
CA GLU A 74 21.16 26.84 17.61
C GLU A 74 21.99 26.60 16.35
N ASP A 75 22.08 27.61 15.49
CA ASP A 75 22.82 27.54 14.22
C ASP A 75 22.24 26.59 13.21
N PHE A 76 20.89 26.57 13.10
CA PHE A 76 20.21 25.80 12.05
C PHE A 76 20.64 26.29 10.67
N ILE A 77 20.69 25.37 9.73
CA ILE A 77 20.99 25.65 8.32
C ILE A 77 19.84 25.16 7.43
N GLU A 78 19.65 25.83 6.33
CA GLU A 78 18.64 25.43 5.36
C GLU A 78 19.06 24.17 4.61
N GLN A 79 18.13 23.24 4.47
CA GLN A 79 18.28 22.02 3.66
C GLN A 79 17.58 22.18 2.32
N ARG A 80 16.44 22.89 2.31
CA ARG A 80 15.60 23.12 1.11
C ARG A 80 14.93 24.48 1.23
N PRO A 81 14.74 25.19 0.12
CA PRO A 81 15.16 24.86 -1.23
C PRO A 81 16.67 25.09 -1.50
N ASP A 82 17.36 25.91 -0.70
CA ASP A 82 18.77 26.27 -0.90
C ASP A 82 19.64 25.58 0.17
N GLU A 83 20.40 24.59 -0.24
CA GLU A 83 21.19 23.78 0.68
C GLU A 83 22.37 24.55 1.28
N ASN A 84 22.54 24.46 2.63
CA ASN A 84 23.68 25.00 3.38
C ASN A 84 23.71 26.53 3.43
N THR A 85 22.55 27.17 3.36
CA THR A 85 22.43 28.64 3.55
C THR A 85 21.79 28.90 4.92
N PRO A 86 21.92 30.14 5.47
CA PRO A 86 21.16 30.48 6.67
C PRO A 86 19.65 30.40 6.39
N PRO A 87 18.86 29.84 7.32
CA PRO A 87 17.41 29.79 7.12
C PRO A 87 16.79 31.18 7.21
N SER A 88 15.61 31.37 6.61
CA SER A 88 14.86 32.64 6.65
C SER A 88 14.60 33.09 8.09
N HIS A 89 14.35 32.13 8.99
CA HIS A 89 14.11 32.41 10.41
C HIS A 89 14.82 31.34 11.24
N GLN A 90 15.53 31.76 12.25
CA GLN A 90 16.26 30.86 13.12
C GLN A 90 15.35 30.04 14.04
N THR A 91 15.87 28.94 14.50
CA THR A 91 15.25 28.02 15.47
C THR A 91 16.24 27.72 16.56
N LYS A 92 15.77 27.58 17.80
CA LYS A 92 16.61 27.21 18.94
C LYS A 92 15.86 26.14 19.76
N PHE A 93 16.62 25.26 20.41
CA PHE A 93 16.02 24.23 21.27
C PHE A 93 16.84 24.01 22.53
N LYS A 94 16.18 23.48 23.54
CA LYS A 94 16.80 23.04 24.82
C LYS A 94 16.27 21.64 25.16
N ILE A 95 17.12 20.79 25.74
CA ILE A 95 16.75 19.45 26.17
C ILE A 95 17.24 19.25 27.59
N VAL A 96 16.31 18.90 28.51
CA VAL A 96 16.63 18.46 29.87
C VAL A 96 15.91 17.13 30.12
N TYR A 97 16.32 16.40 31.16
CA TYR A 97 15.71 15.11 31.45
C TYR A 97 15.56 14.88 32.95
N GLY A 98 14.50 14.13 33.28
CA GLY A 98 14.29 13.61 34.63
C GLY A 98 14.38 12.08 34.62
N GLN A 99 14.01 11.46 35.73
CA GLN A 99 14.09 10.00 35.86
C GLN A 99 13.16 9.25 34.90
N LYS A 100 12.04 9.87 34.51
CA LYS A 100 11.01 9.18 33.72
C LYS A 100 10.70 9.82 32.39
N SER A 101 11.24 11.00 32.11
CA SER A 101 10.86 11.74 30.88
C SER A 101 12.00 12.61 30.37
N LEU A 102 12.02 12.75 29.06
CA LEU A 102 12.80 13.76 28.36
C LEU A 102 11.92 14.99 28.14
N TYR A 103 12.48 16.17 28.32
CA TYR A 103 11.76 17.45 28.11
C TYR A 103 12.48 18.26 27.07
N ILE A 104 11.74 18.82 26.11
CA ILE A 104 12.31 19.56 25.01
C ILE A 104 11.54 20.88 24.87
N GLY A 105 12.26 22.00 24.96
CA GLY A 105 11.71 23.32 24.71
C GLY A 105 12.28 23.88 23.42
N ILE A 106 11.42 24.42 22.56
CA ILE A 106 11.81 24.86 21.22
C ILE A 106 11.24 26.26 20.97
N ARG A 107 12.06 27.14 20.39
CA ARG A 107 11.69 28.47 19.91
C ARG A 107 11.88 28.54 18.39
N CYS A 108 10.79 28.78 17.67
CA CYS A 108 10.78 28.95 16.22
C CYS A 108 10.51 30.44 15.92
N TYR A 109 11.54 31.19 15.58
CA TYR A 109 11.39 32.61 15.30
C TYR A 109 10.63 32.85 13.99
N ASP A 110 9.84 33.91 13.93
CA ASP A 110 9.12 34.33 12.73
C ASP A 110 8.88 35.84 12.81
N SER A 111 9.31 36.59 11.81
CA SER A 111 9.13 38.03 11.79
C SER A 111 7.69 38.46 11.50
N GLU A 112 6.81 37.54 11.14
CA GLU A 112 5.39 37.80 10.87
C GLU A 112 4.51 36.73 11.56
N PRO A 113 4.45 36.71 12.92
CA PRO A 113 3.75 35.66 13.63
C PRO A 113 2.26 35.52 13.27
N ASP A 114 1.62 36.62 12.90
CA ASP A 114 0.21 36.61 12.47
C ASP A 114 -0.04 35.75 11.23
N LYS A 115 1.00 35.46 10.46
CA LYS A 115 0.92 34.69 9.22
C LYS A 115 1.29 33.23 9.41
N ILE A 116 1.64 32.82 10.63
CA ILE A 116 1.96 31.41 10.91
C ILE A 116 0.76 30.54 10.55
N VAL A 117 1.00 29.49 9.76
CA VAL A 117 -0.08 28.64 9.25
C VAL A 117 -0.39 27.55 10.28
N LYS A 118 -1.61 27.62 10.87
CA LYS A 118 -2.06 26.76 11.95
C LYS A 118 -3.21 25.85 11.47
N ARG A 119 -3.03 25.16 10.37
CA ARG A 119 -4.04 24.21 9.88
C ARG A 119 -4.19 23.05 10.86
N LEU A 120 -5.43 22.70 11.14
CA LEU A 120 -5.75 21.59 12.04
C LEU A 120 -5.98 20.30 11.23
N SER A 121 -5.52 19.20 11.76
CA SER A 121 -5.72 17.86 11.23
C SER A 121 -5.76 16.86 12.38
N ARG A 122 -6.01 15.61 12.07
CA ARG A 122 -5.76 14.52 13.01
C ARG A 122 -4.25 14.36 13.21
N ARG A 123 -3.89 13.63 14.27
CA ARG A 123 -2.51 13.16 14.49
C ARG A 123 -1.90 12.68 13.17
N ASP A 124 -0.62 12.96 12.97
CA ASP A 124 0.17 12.62 11.78
C ASP A 124 -0.17 13.41 10.52
N GLY A 125 -0.98 14.47 10.64
CA GLY A 125 -1.21 15.40 9.55
C GLY A 125 -0.34 16.65 9.72
N PHE A 126 0.46 16.97 8.71
CA PHE A 126 1.49 18.02 8.82
C PHE A 126 1.24 19.17 7.84
N GLU A 127 0.02 19.72 7.85
CA GLU A 127 -0.32 20.88 7.00
C GLU A 127 -0.11 22.19 7.76
N GLY A 128 1.06 22.80 7.61
CA GLY A 128 1.41 24.07 8.25
C GLY A 128 2.85 24.09 8.69
N ASP A 129 3.18 25.07 9.53
CA ASP A 129 4.50 25.14 10.16
C ASP A 129 4.63 24.00 11.17
N TRP A 130 5.77 23.30 11.15
CA TRP A 130 6.04 22.26 12.13
C TRP A 130 7.51 22.19 12.53
N ILE A 131 7.74 21.59 13.71
CA ILE A 131 9.06 21.25 14.21
C ILE A 131 9.06 19.77 14.59
N GLY A 132 10.14 19.06 14.25
CA GLY A 132 10.34 17.67 14.59
C GLY A 132 11.65 17.43 15.28
N VAL A 133 11.65 16.56 16.29
CA VAL A 133 12.85 16.09 16.99
C VAL A 133 12.97 14.60 16.72
N PHE A 134 14.11 14.20 16.19
CA PHE A 134 14.39 12.81 15.79
C PHE A 134 15.56 12.30 16.62
N ILE A 135 15.37 11.13 17.24
CA ILE A 135 16.30 10.58 18.23
C ILE A 135 16.68 9.16 17.82
N ASP A 136 17.98 8.90 17.69
CA ASP A 136 18.53 7.55 17.56
C ASP A 136 19.07 7.15 18.93
N SER A 137 18.21 6.57 19.75
CA SER A 137 18.51 6.26 21.16
C SER A 137 19.44 5.06 21.34
N TYR A 138 19.61 4.22 20.32
CA TYR A 138 20.60 3.16 20.32
C TYR A 138 21.95 3.59 19.76
N HIS A 139 21.98 4.78 19.11
CA HIS A 139 23.13 5.27 18.37
C HIS A 139 23.59 4.25 17.34
N ASP A 140 22.61 3.59 16.69
CA ASP A 140 22.88 2.53 15.72
C ASP A 140 22.91 3.02 14.27
N LYS A 141 22.55 4.32 14.05
CA LYS A 141 22.53 4.98 12.74
C LYS A 141 21.57 4.33 11.74
N ARG A 142 20.58 3.60 12.25
CA ARG A 142 19.61 2.86 11.45
C ARG A 142 18.17 3.04 11.91
N THR A 143 17.97 3.19 13.23
CA THR A 143 16.63 3.32 13.79
C THR A 143 16.49 4.61 14.56
N GLY A 144 15.30 5.24 14.48
CA GLY A 144 15.07 6.48 15.17
C GLY A 144 13.61 6.68 15.53
N PHE A 145 13.37 7.54 16.49
CA PHE A 145 12.04 7.95 16.97
C PHE A 145 11.86 9.41 16.61
N GLY A 146 10.81 9.74 15.85
CA GLY A 146 10.49 11.12 15.50
C GLY A 146 9.27 11.60 16.28
N PHE A 147 9.37 12.79 16.85
CA PHE A 147 8.29 13.49 17.56
C PHE A 147 8.13 14.84 16.89
N ILE A 148 6.97 15.05 16.29
CA ILE A 148 6.72 16.22 15.44
C ILE A 148 5.49 16.96 16.00
N VAL A 149 5.53 18.28 16.00
CA VAL A 149 4.36 19.08 16.34
C VAL A 149 4.22 20.25 15.37
N THR A 150 2.99 20.51 14.97
CA THR A 150 2.68 21.72 14.18
C THR A 150 2.47 22.93 15.10
N ALA A 151 2.54 24.13 14.56
CA ALA A 151 2.23 25.35 15.31
C ALA A 151 0.79 25.38 15.83
N ALA A 152 -0.09 24.50 15.31
CA ALA A 152 -1.46 24.34 15.77
C ALA A 152 -1.59 23.30 16.89
N GLY A 153 -0.49 22.67 17.35
CA GLY A 153 -0.49 21.65 18.37
C GLY A 153 -0.86 20.25 17.90
N VAL A 154 -0.89 20.01 16.59
CA VAL A 154 -1.15 18.67 16.04
C VAL A 154 0.12 17.85 16.19
N LYS A 155 0.00 16.69 16.86
CA LYS A 155 1.11 15.76 17.05
C LYS A 155 1.31 14.89 15.82
N GLY A 156 2.57 14.51 15.61
CA GLY A 156 2.91 13.41 14.72
C GLY A 156 4.06 12.63 15.33
N ASP A 157 4.05 11.35 15.10
CA ASP A 157 5.11 10.49 15.58
C ASP A 157 5.45 9.43 14.53
N VAL A 158 6.72 9.09 14.48
CA VAL A 158 7.19 8.19 13.43
C VAL A 158 8.33 7.32 13.97
N LEU A 159 8.28 6.06 13.60
CA LEU A 159 9.39 5.13 13.85
C LEU A 159 10.16 4.97 12.55
N GLU A 160 11.40 5.45 12.55
CA GLU A 160 12.28 5.36 11.39
C GLU A 160 13.09 4.07 11.44
N SER A 161 13.22 3.40 10.32
CA SER A 161 14.05 2.21 10.22
C SER A 161 14.80 2.17 8.88
N ASN A 162 15.77 1.26 8.79
CA ASN A 162 16.64 1.12 7.61
C ASN A 162 17.27 2.45 7.19
N ASN A 163 17.74 3.23 8.19
CA ASN A 163 18.41 4.52 7.99
C ASN A 163 17.47 5.56 7.32
N GLY A 164 16.18 5.54 7.68
CA GLY A 164 15.20 6.50 7.17
C GLY A 164 14.58 6.12 5.84
N SER A 165 14.83 4.93 5.33
CA SER A 165 14.16 4.48 4.10
C SER A 165 12.79 3.88 4.37
N ASN A 166 12.51 3.51 5.62
CA ASN A 166 11.19 3.03 6.05
C ASN A 166 10.71 3.88 7.22
N GLU A 167 9.61 4.55 7.01
CA GLU A 167 8.94 5.41 7.98
C GLU A 167 7.61 4.74 8.39
N ASP A 168 7.41 4.52 9.68
CA ASP A 168 6.17 3.90 10.21
C ASP A 168 5.42 4.92 11.07
N ASP A 169 4.41 5.56 10.48
CA ASP A 169 3.53 6.53 11.15
C ASP A 169 2.37 5.87 11.91
N SER A 170 2.32 4.54 11.93
CA SER A 170 1.34 3.83 12.74
C SER A 170 1.75 3.69 14.20
N TRP A 171 3.01 4.00 14.51
CA TRP A 171 3.53 3.99 15.88
C TRP A 171 2.90 5.16 16.66
N ASN A 172 2.15 4.88 17.70
CA ASN A 172 1.37 5.88 18.44
C ASN A 172 1.77 5.90 19.91
N PRO A 173 2.92 6.48 20.26
CA PRO A 173 3.35 6.61 21.65
C PRO A 173 2.50 7.61 22.42
N ILE A 174 2.51 7.50 23.74
CA ILE A 174 1.91 8.51 24.63
C ILE A 174 2.99 9.53 24.98
N TRP A 175 2.81 10.77 24.51
CA TRP A 175 3.68 11.89 24.84
C TRP A 175 2.84 13.17 24.89
N TYR A 176 3.42 14.23 25.45
CA TYR A 176 2.68 15.44 25.75
C TYR A 176 3.38 16.62 25.07
N VAL A 177 2.60 17.54 24.55
CA VAL A 177 3.14 18.73 23.89
C VAL A 177 2.13 19.87 23.98
N ALA A 178 2.64 21.07 24.11
CA ALA A 178 1.86 22.30 23.98
C ALA A 178 2.63 23.28 23.11
N THR A 179 1.90 24.12 22.39
CA THR A 179 2.47 25.15 21.53
C THR A 179 1.84 26.51 21.84
N ASN A 180 2.60 27.58 21.68
CA ASN A 180 2.14 28.94 21.86
C ASN A 180 2.68 29.83 20.74
N VAL A 181 1.88 30.80 20.30
CA VAL A 181 2.31 31.79 19.30
C VAL A 181 2.36 33.13 19.99
N ASP A 182 3.48 33.83 19.85
CA ASP A 182 3.73 35.14 20.46
C ASP A 182 4.31 36.14 19.43
N ASP A 183 4.76 37.27 19.91
CA ASP A 183 5.24 38.33 19.04
C ASP A 183 6.57 38.04 18.33
N GLU A 184 7.30 37.00 18.74
CA GLU A 184 8.57 36.60 18.14
C GLU A 184 8.48 35.36 17.24
N GLY A 185 7.29 34.69 17.22
CA GLY A 185 7.11 33.47 16.46
C GLY A 185 6.26 32.45 17.21
N TRP A 186 6.78 31.24 17.43
CA TRP A 186 6.06 30.25 18.21
C TRP A 186 7.01 29.34 18.97
N THR A 187 6.46 28.73 20.01
CA THR A 187 7.19 27.83 20.90
C THR A 187 6.50 26.47 20.95
N ALA A 188 7.27 25.46 21.28
CA ALA A 188 6.75 24.13 21.61
C ALA A 188 7.45 23.59 22.83
N GLU A 189 6.69 23.00 23.74
CA GLU A 189 7.22 22.23 24.85
C GLU A 189 6.75 20.79 24.75
N MET A 190 7.68 19.85 24.85
CA MET A 190 7.42 18.43 24.73
C MET A 190 7.86 17.70 26.00
N ARG A 191 7.05 16.73 26.44
CA ARG A 191 7.44 15.75 27.47
C ARG A 191 7.29 14.36 26.87
N ILE A 192 8.38 13.65 26.78
CA ILE A 192 8.42 12.32 26.17
C ILE A 192 8.78 11.30 27.26
N PRO A 193 7.82 10.48 27.72
CA PRO A 193 8.12 9.45 28.71
C PRO A 193 9.15 8.45 28.17
N LEU A 194 10.15 8.12 28.99
CA LEU A 194 11.20 7.18 28.60
C LEU A 194 10.66 5.77 28.36
N SER A 195 9.48 5.43 28.87
CA SER A 195 8.79 4.17 28.58
C SER A 195 8.35 4.07 27.10
N GLN A 196 8.31 5.20 26.38
CA GLN A 196 7.88 5.22 24.97
C GLN A 196 9.07 5.18 24.00
N ILE A 197 10.30 5.27 24.52
CA ILE A 197 11.54 5.20 23.73
C ILE A 197 12.30 3.96 24.17
N LYS A 198 12.82 3.20 23.22
CA LYS A 198 13.65 2.03 23.53
C LYS A 198 15.13 2.43 23.44
N PHE A 199 15.90 2.14 24.46
CA PHE A 199 17.32 2.52 24.53
C PHE A 199 18.11 1.53 25.40
N GLY A 200 19.41 1.61 25.34
CA GLY A 200 20.30 0.73 26.11
C GLY A 200 20.35 1.10 27.60
N ASN A 201 21.04 0.30 28.39
CA ASN A 201 21.14 0.48 29.83
C ASN A 201 22.56 0.91 30.28
N GLU A 202 23.32 1.55 29.39
CA GLU A 202 24.63 2.10 29.72
C GLU A 202 24.47 3.28 30.70
N GLU A 203 25.39 3.39 31.64
CA GLU A 203 25.41 4.46 32.63
C GLU A 203 25.49 5.86 31.99
N ASN A 204 26.31 5.99 30.96
CA ASN A 204 26.48 7.22 30.17
C ASN A 204 26.03 6.93 28.75
N GLN A 205 25.03 7.64 28.27
CA GLN A 205 24.47 7.39 26.96
C GLN A 205 24.77 8.53 25.99
N VAL A 206 25.01 8.19 24.75
CA VAL A 206 25.08 9.12 23.63
C VAL A 206 24.01 8.69 22.64
N TRP A 207 23.13 9.61 22.29
CA TRP A 207 22.05 9.36 21.33
C TRP A 207 22.28 10.19 20.07
N GLY A 208 21.87 9.68 18.91
CA GLY A 208 21.80 10.53 17.72
C GLY A 208 20.66 11.53 17.87
N LEU A 209 20.85 12.73 17.33
CA LEU A 209 19.86 13.82 17.47
C LEU A 209 19.79 14.62 16.17
N GLN A 210 18.56 14.86 15.71
CA GLN A 210 18.30 15.82 14.65
C GLN A 210 17.07 16.65 15.05
N VAL A 211 17.13 17.95 14.82
CA VAL A 211 15.96 18.85 14.96
C VAL A 211 15.73 19.48 13.61
N MET A 212 14.48 19.40 13.13
CA MET A 212 14.13 19.81 11.78
C MET A 212 12.86 20.65 11.81
N ARG A 213 12.89 21.79 11.11
CA ARG A 213 11.75 22.70 11.02
C ARG A 213 11.28 22.82 9.59
N ARG A 214 9.97 22.89 9.38
CA ARG A 214 9.37 23.32 8.13
C ARG A 214 8.76 24.72 8.32
N TYR A 215 9.25 25.68 7.57
CA TYR A 215 8.69 27.01 7.46
C TYR A 215 7.76 26.99 6.24
N PHE A 216 6.47 26.88 6.51
CA PHE A 216 5.47 26.47 5.51
C PHE A 216 5.30 27.51 4.42
N ARG A 217 5.29 28.82 4.77
CA ARG A 217 5.04 29.89 3.80
C ARG A 217 6.03 29.89 2.64
N ASP A 218 7.27 29.48 2.87
CA ASP A 218 8.30 29.47 1.82
C ASP A 218 8.68 28.05 1.38
N GLU A 219 8.01 27.03 1.97
CA GLU A 219 8.36 25.63 1.74
C GLU A 219 9.82 25.37 2.06
N GLU A 220 10.31 26.07 3.07
CA GLU A 220 11.68 25.94 3.54
C GLU A 220 11.78 24.85 4.59
N ARG A 221 12.86 24.10 4.53
CA ARG A 221 13.20 23.13 5.56
C ARG A 221 14.58 23.45 6.09
N SER A 222 14.69 23.64 7.40
CA SER A 222 15.97 23.85 8.06
C SER A 222 16.24 22.74 9.06
N VAL A 223 17.52 22.44 9.28
CA VAL A 223 17.97 21.33 10.13
C VAL A 223 19.08 21.82 11.05
N TRP A 224 19.15 21.24 12.24
CA TRP A 224 20.21 21.52 13.20
C TRP A 224 21.54 20.90 12.75
N GLN A 225 21.52 19.59 12.49
CA GLN A 225 22.69 18.90 11.94
C GLN A 225 22.57 18.86 10.42
N ARG A 226 23.60 19.27 9.72
CA ARG A 226 23.60 19.29 8.25
C ARG A 226 23.21 17.94 7.67
N LEU A 227 22.30 17.94 6.73
CA LEU A 227 21.78 16.76 6.04
C LEU A 227 21.89 16.97 4.53
N PRO A 228 22.95 16.45 3.89
CA PRO A 228 23.11 16.63 2.44
C PRO A 228 21.96 16.03 1.65
N ARG A 229 21.59 16.68 0.54
CA ARG A 229 20.43 16.28 -0.26
C ARG A 229 20.67 15.03 -1.09
N ASP A 230 21.91 14.66 -1.32
CA ASP A 230 22.28 13.49 -2.15
C ASP A 230 22.80 12.29 -1.35
N VAL A 231 22.81 12.39 -0.02
CA VAL A 231 23.27 11.28 0.81
C VAL A 231 22.26 10.14 0.82
N ALA A 232 22.78 8.91 0.92
CA ALA A 232 21.94 7.72 1.02
C ALA A 232 21.71 7.39 2.50
N GLY A 233 20.79 8.10 3.13
CA GLY A 233 20.46 7.87 4.54
C GLY A 233 19.97 9.15 5.22
N PHE A 234 19.36 8.97 6.37
CA PHE A 234 18.84 10.04 7.21
C PHE A 234 19.43 9.95 8.61
N ILE A 235 19.23 8.83 9.29
CA ILE A 235 19.62 8.65 10.70
C ILE A 235 21.15 8.63 10.85
N SER A 236 21.88 8.10 9.88
CA SER A 236 23.33 8.09 9.88
C SER A 236 23.95 9.49 9.87
N GLU A 237 23.17 10.50 9.49
CA GLU A 237 23.62 11.88 9.35
C GLU A 237 23.30 12.73 10.59
N PHE A 238 22.74 12.16 11.66
CA PHE A 238 22.37 12.91 12.87
C PHE A 238 23.60 13.41 13.62
N GLY A 239 23.43 14.53 14.33
CA GLY A 239 24.32 14.98 15.37
C GLY A 239 24.17 14.15 16.62
N GLU A 240 24.74 14.58 17.72
CA GLU A 240 24.77 13.75 18.95
C GLU A 240 24.22 14.50 20.16
N LEU A 241 23.47 13.80 20.98
CA LEU A 241 22.97 14.24 22.30
C LEU A 241 23.82 13.55 23.37
N HIS A 242 24.54 14.35 24.13
CA HIS A 242 25.41 13.93 25.22
C HIS A 242 24.86 14.39 26.58
N GLY A 243 25.37 13.83 27.66
CA GLY A 243 25.02 14.23 29.00
C GLY A 243 23.92 13.43 29.66
N LEU A 244 23.38 12.43 28.96
CA LEU A 244 22.39 11.51 29.52
C LEU A 244 23.10 10.52 30.45
N LYS A 245 22.79 10.56 31.76
CA LYS A 245 23.44 9.72 32.76
C LYS A 245 22.41 9.05 33.66
N ASN A 246 22.64 7.79 33.97
CA ASN A 246 21.84 7.05 34.95
C ASN A 246 20.34 7.04 34.62
N ILE A 247 19.97 7.05 33.33
CA ILE A 247 18.59 6.81 32.92
C ILE A 247 18.41 5.31 32.72
N GLU A 248 17.28 4.81 33.17
CA GLU A 248 16.97 3.38 33.10
C GLU A 248 15.80 3.14 32.14
N PRO A 249 15.92 2.16 31.24
CA PRO A 249 14.76 1.80 30.41
C PRO A 249 13.56 1.44 31.27
N GLN A 250 12.41 1.99 30.91
CA GLN A 250 11.16 1.75 31.62
C GLN A 250 10.40 0.61 30.95
N LYS A 251 9.92 -0.35 31.72
CA LYS A 251 9.10 -1.43 31.15
C LYS A 251 7.74 -0.86 30.70
N GLN A 252 7.39 -1.16 29.47
CA GLN A 252 6.10 -0.79 28.91
C GLN A 252 5.07 -1.83 29.31
N LEU A 253 3.97 -1.40 29.90
CA LEU A 253 2.81 -2.26 30.16
C LEU A 253 1.57 -1.43 29.91
N GLU A 254 0.84 -1.78 28.85
CA GLU A 254 -0.39 -1.11 28.46
C GLU A 254 -1.48 -2.15 28.29
N ILE A 255 -2.68 -1.84 28.74
CA ILE A 255 -3.86 -2.69 28.60
C ILE A 255 -4.98 -1.81 28.07
N GLN A 256 -5.62 -2.23 26.99
CA GLN A 256 -6.63 -1.43 26.31
C GLN A 256 -7.90 -2.27 26.06
N PRO A 257 -8.80 -2.32 27.04
CA PRO A 257 -10.13 -2.87 26.77
C PRO A 257 -10.92 -1.96 25.84
N TYR A 258 -11.86 -2.56 25.11
CA TYR A 258 -12.79 -1.82 24.28
C TYR A 258 -14.16 -2.47 24.29
N THR A 259 -15.16 -1.68 23.94
CA THR A 259 -16.51 -2.17 23.66
C THR A 259 -17.05 -1.50 22.41
N VAL A 260 -17.83 -2.26 21.64
CA VAL A 260 -18.48 -1.77 20.43
C VAL A 260 -19.96 -2.13 20.48
N ALA A 261 -20.81 -1.14 20.31
CA ALA A 261 -22.24 -1.33 20.07
C ALA A 261 -22.50 -1.03 18.59
N LYS A 262 -23.14 -1.96 17.89
CA LYS A 262 -23.44 -1.85 16.46
C LYS A 262 -24.94 -2.00 16.23
N MET A 263 -25.49 -1.14 15.37
CA MET A 263 -26.85 -1.26 14.88
C MET A 263 -26.82 -1.18 13.34
N GLU A 264 -27.46 -2.12 12.69
CA GLU A 264 -27.60 -2.14 11.24
C GLU A 264 -29.06 -1.96 10.85
N THR A 265 -29.33 -1.22 9.79
CA THR A 265 -30.66 -1.15 9.15
C THR A 265 -30.49 -1.37 7.64
N TYR A 266 -31.40 -2.14 7.08
CA TYR A 266 -31.36 -2.51 5.67
C TYR A 266 -32.78 -2.76 5.16
N GLU A 267 -32.92 -3.01 3.86
CA GLU A 267 -34.21 -3.35 3.28
C GLU A 267 -34.62 -4.77 3.71
N ALA A 268 -35.79 -4.90 4.30
CA ALA A 268 -36.32 -6.20 4.69
C ALA A 268 -36.67 -7.01 3.43
N GLU A 269 -36.32 -8.28 3.45
CA GLU A 269 -36.60 -9.19 2.33
C GLU A 269 -37.81 -10.06 2.67
N ALA A 270 -38.90 -9.87 1.92
CA ALA A 270 -40.16 -10.56 2.22
C ALA A 270 -39.99 -12.07 2.19
N GLY A 271 -40.38 -12.73 3.27
CA GLY A 271 -40.26 -14.18 3.42
C GLY A 271 -38.93 -14.67 3.93
N ASN A 272 -37.91 -13.81 4.00
CA ASN A 272 -36.58 -14.19 4.50
C ASN A 272 -36.47 -13.94 6.00
N PRO A 273 -36.41 -14.99 6.84
CA PRO A 273 -36.42 -14.82 8.30
C PRO A 273 -35.12 -14.24 8.85
N PHE A 274 -34.07 -14.15 8.02
CA PHE A 274 -32.77 -13.59 8.42
C PHE A 274 -32.63 -12.11 8.04
N ARG A 275 -33.58 -11.54 7.30
CA ARG A 275 -33.50 -10.17 6.80
C ARG A 275 -34.80 -9.40 7.08
N ASP A 276 -35.02 -9.13 8.37
CA ASP A 276 -36.22 -8.46 8.83
C ASP A 276 -36.14 -6.93 8.83
N GLY A 277 -34.98 -6.37 8.44
CA GLY A 277 -34.77 -4.94 8.28
C GLY A 277 -33.84 -4.30 9.28
N SER A 278 -33.41 -5.03 10.33
CA SER A 278 -32.45 -4.48 11.31
C SER A 278 -31.70 -5.59 12.05
N ASP A 279 -30.53 -5.22 12.57
CA ASP A 279 -29.74 -6.11 13.42
C ASP A 279 -28.98 -5.27 14.45
N ASN A 280 -28.74 -5.85 15.62
CA ASN A 280 -28.01 -5.18 16.70
C ASN A 280 -26.99 -6.13 17.32
N ASP A 281 -25.82 -5.62 17.66
CA ASP A 281 -24.77 -6.44 18.25
C ASP A 281 -23.98 -5.60 19.26
N ILE A 282 -23.49 -6.25 20.33
CA ILE A 282 -22.55 -5.64 21.28
C ILE A 282 -21.40 -6.61 21.45
N THR A 283 -20.19 -6.11 21.20
CA THR A 283 -18.97 -6.91 21.33
C THR A 283 -17.97 -6.18 22.22
N GLY A 284 -16.98 -6.92 22.67
CA GLY A 284 -15.88 -6.34 23.42
C GLY A 284 -14.64 -7.21 23.30
N GLY A 285 -13.53 -6.58 23.54
CA GLY A 285 -12.24 -7.26 23.45
C GLY A 285 -11.17 -6.53 24.24
N LEU A 286 -9.96 -7.02 24.07
CA LEU A 286 -8.84 -6.56 24.90
C LEU A 286 -7.56 -6.59 24.07
N ASP A 287 -6.85 -5.48 24.06
CA ASP A 287 -5.48 -5.41 23.55
C ASP A 287 -4.54 -5.19 24.73
N ALA A 288 -3.34 -5.76 24.66
CA ALA A 288 -2.28 -5.54 25.64
C ALA A 288 -0.94 -5.39 24.96
N LYS A 289 -0.10 -4.53 25.50
CA LYS A 289 1.26 -4.32 25.01
C LYS A 289 2.22 -4.44 26.19
N ILE A 290 3.14 -5.40 26.11
CA ILE A 290 4.04 -5.77 27.22
C ILE A 290 5.48 -5.69 26.72
N GLY A 291 6.27 -4.83 27.33
CA GLY A 291 7.71 -4.81 27.09
C GLY A 291 8.37 -6.00 27.77
N ILE A 292 8.74 -7.01 27.00
CA ILE A 292 9.40 -8.21 27.53
C ILE A 292 10.86 -7.90 27.91
N THR A 293 11.54 -7.20 26.99
CA THR A 293 12.86 -6.61 27.27
C THR A 293 12.80 -5.14 26.85
N ASN A 294 13.92 -4.45 26.99
CA ASN A 294 14.03 -3.07 26.55
C ASN A 294 13.79 -2.94 25.04
N ASP A 295 14.10 -4.00 24.28
CA ASP A 295 14.09 -4.00 22.82
C ASP A 295 12.85 -4.67 22.23
N LEU A 296 12.21 -5.57 22.96
CA LEU A 296 11.23 -6.51 22.42
C LEU A 296 9.90 -6.36 23.13
N THR A 297 8.84 -6.28 22.36
CA THR A 297 7.48 -6.07 22.83
C THR A 297 6.59 -7.25 22.42
N LEU A 298 5.71 -7.65 23.32
CA LEU A 298 4.65 -8.61 23.07
C LEU A 298 3.32 -7.86 22.99
N ASP A 299 2.70 -7.87 21.82
CA ASP A 299 1.36 -7.36 21.61
C ASP A 299 0.37 -8.54 21.60
N LEU A 300 -0.69 -8.43 22.38
CA LEU A 300 -1.73 -9.45 22.47
C LEU A 300 -3.06 -8.82 22.09
N THR A 301 -3.91 -9.58 21.41
CA THR A 301 -5.29 -9.17 21.18
C THR A 301 -6.21 -10.37 21.32
N VAL A 302 -7.37 -10.14 21.95
CA VAL A 302 -8.44 -11.12 22.12
C VAL A 302 -9.72 -10.49 21.61
N HIS A 303 -10.38 -11.17 20.67
CA HIS A 303 -11.57 -10.67 19.99
C HIS A 303 -11.41 -9.23 19.51
N PRO A 304 -10.38 -8.92 18.72
CA PRO A 304 -10.19 -7.53 18.30
C PRO A 304 -11.34 -7.04 17.41
N ASP A 305 -11.63 -5.76 17.53
CA ASP A 305 -12.58 -5.12 16.63
C ASP A 305 -11.92 -4.92 15.25
N PHE A 306 -12.42 -5.59 14.25
CA PHE A 306 -12.00 -5.39 12.86
C PHE A 306 -12.98 -4.50 12.08
N GLY A 307 -13.90 -3.84 12.78
CA GLY A 307 -14.72 -2.81 12.16
C GLY A 307 -13.82 -1.72 11.59
N GLN A 308 -13.73 -1.65 10.26
CA GLN A 308 -12.87 -0.65 9.63
C GLN A 308 -13.53 0.72 9.75
N VAL A 309 -12.80 1.65 10.34
CA VAL A 309 -13.25 3.04 10.41
C VAL A 309 -13.24 3.67 9.01
N ASP A 310 -12.29 3.26 8.15
CA ASP A 310 -12.19 3.72 6.76
C ASP A 310 -12.60 2.59 5.81
N ALA A 311 -13.56 2.85 4.93
CA ALA A 311 -13.97 1.89 3.90
C ALA A 311 -12.95 1.79 2.77
N ASP A 312 -12.84 0.60 2.19
CA ASP A 312 -12.08 0.43 0.94
C ASP A 312 -12.82 1.11 -0.22
N PRO A 313 -12.12 1.75 -1.15
CA PRO A 313 -12.80 2.41 -2.27
C PRO A 313 -13.46 1.42 -3.22
N SER A 314 -14.51 1.86 -3.91
CA SER A 314 -15.18 1.07 -4.94
C SER A 314 -14.24 0.84 -6.13
N ALA A 315 -14.19 -0.40 -6.62
CA ALA A 315 -13.35 -0.76 -7.76
C ALA A 315 -13.91 -2.00 -8.45
N ILE A 316 -13.69 -2.09 -9.75
CA ILE A 316 -14.07 -3.26 -10.57
C ILE A 316 -12.83 -3.74 -11.32
N ALA A 317 -12.55 -5.04 -11.22
CA ALA A 317 -11.48 -5.70 -11.99
C ALA A 317 -12.11 -6.67 -13.00
N LEU A 318 -11.83 -6.47 -14.28
CA LEU A 318 -12.30 -7.35 -15.35
C LEU A 318 -11.24 -8.36 -15.79
N ASP A 319 -10.03 -8.24 -15.28
CA ASP A 319 -8.90 -9.11 -15.63
C ASP A 319 -8.89 -10.44 -14.87
N GLY A 320 -9.82 -10.59 -13.91
CA GLY A 320 -9.95 -11.82 -13.14
C GLY A 320 -9.06 -11.92 -11.90
N PHE A 321 -8.17 -10.94 -11.68
CA PHE A 321 -7.25 -10.97 -10.55
C PHE A 321 -7.80 -10.21 -9.35
N GLN A 322 -7.42 -10.66 -8.16
CA GLN A 322 -7.81 -10.03 -6.91
C GLN A 322 -7.18 -8.64 -6.77
N ILE A 323 -7.98 -7.67 -6.31
CA ILE A 323 -7.51 -6.31 -6.02
C ILE A 323 -6.76 -6.30 -4.68
N PHE A 324 -5.59 -5.68 -4.64
CA PHE A 324 -4.80 -5.51 -3.42
C PHE A 324 -5.27 -4.27 -2.67
N PHE A 325 -5.58 -4.41 -1.38
CA PHE A 325 -5.92 -3.30 -0.48
C PHE A 325 -4.92 -3.23 0.68
N GLN A 326 -4.54 -2.03 1.07
CA GLN A 326 -3.64 -1.81 2.19
C GLN A 326 -4.26 -2.24 3.53
N GLU A 327 -3.44 -2.76 4.44
CA GLU A 327 -3.88 -3.11 5.80
C GLU A 327 -4.17 -1.84 6.59
N ARG A 328 -5.26 -1.83 7.34
CA ARG A 328 -5.69 -0.69 8.16
C ARG A 328 -5.95 -1.06 9.63
N ARG A 329 -5.93 -2.33 9.97
CA ARG A 329 -6.20 -2.79 11.34
C ARG A 329 -4.96 -2.57 12.21
N PRO A 330 -5.08 -1.78 13.33
CA PRO A 330 -3.89 -1.35 14.09
C PRO A 330 -2.96 -2.46 14.55
N PHE A 331 -3.52 -3.59 15.01
CA PHE A 331 -2.69 -4.72 15.45
C PHE A 331 -1.73 -5.20 14.36
N PHE A 332 -2.16 -5.21 13.09
CA PHE A 332 -1.33 -5.70 11.98
C PHE A 332 -0.47 -4.60 11.35
N VAL A 333 -0.85 -3.33 11.50
CA VAL A 333 -0.11 -2.22 10.91
C VAL A 333 1.14 -1.91 11.74
N GLU A 334 1.03 -1.89 13.06
CA GLU A 334 2.16 -1.56 13.93
C GLU A 334 3.30 -2.57 13.77
N ASN A 335 4.50 -2.09 13.52
CA ASN A 335 5.72 -2.89 13.27
C ASN A 335 5.61 -3.81 12.04
N LYS A 336 4.70 -3.49 11.10
CA LYS A 336 4.55 -4.32 9.88
C LYS A 336 5.87 -4.43 9.09
N ASN A 337 6.71 -3.42 9.17
CA ASN A 337 8.00 -3.39 8.46
C ASN A 337 8.90 -4.56 8.83
N ILE A 338 8.77 -5.11 10.04
CA ILE A 338 9.55 -6.27 10.45
C ILE A 338 9.11 -7.51 9.64
N PHE A 339 7.80 -7.62 9.35
CA PHE A 339 7.22 -8.79 8.69
C PHE A 339 7.17 -8.66 7.17
N ASP A 340 7.50 -7.48 6.64
CA ASP A 340 7.41 -7.24 5.20
C ASP A 340 8.48 -8.05 4.44
N PHE A 341 8.04 -8.79 3.43
CA PHE A 341 8.94 -9.58 2.59
C PHE A 341 8.35 -9.65 1.18
N SER A 342 8.67 -8.64 0.39
CA SER A 342 8.22 -8.56 -1.00
C SER A 342 9.20 -9.32 -1.92
N ILE A 343 8.67 -10.12 -2.83
CA ILE A 343 9.50 -10.83 -3.81
C ILE A 343 10.12 -9.83 -4.78
N SER A 344 9.33 -8.87 -5.28
CA SER A 344 9.79 -7.89 -6.28
C SER A 344 9.98 -6.54 -5.61
N GLN A 345 11.21 -6.06 -5.60
CA GLN A 345 11.56 -4.72 -5.16
C GLN A 345 12.26 -4.03 -6.33
N SER A 346 11.75 -2.90 -6.80
CA SER A 346 12.32 -2.24 -7.97
C SER A 346 11.97 -0.75 -7.98
N GLU A 347 12.97 0.09 -8.16
CA GLU A 347 12.77 1.53 -8.39
C GLU A 347 12.09 1.79 -9.72
N ALA A 348 12.25 0.88 -10.69
CA ALA A 348 11.52 0.97 -11.96
C ALA A 348 10.01 0.76 -11.78
N GLY A 349 9.59 0.17 -10.66
CA GLY A 349 8.19 -0.25 -10.47
C GLY A 349 7.87 -1.49 -11.29
N ASN A 350 6.73 -2.12 -11.02
CA ASN A 350 6.27 -3.28 -11.82
C ASN A 350 4.85 -3.66 -11.40
N THR A 351 4.21 -4.52 -12.19
CA THR A 351 2.86 -5.00 -11.91
C THR A 351 2.80 -5.97 -10.73
N PHE A 352 3.95 -6.48 -10.26
CA PHE A 352 4.04 -7.43 -9.15
C PHE A 352 4.53 -6.78 -7.86
N GLY A 353 4.48 -5.45 -7.76
CA GLY A 353 4.97 -4.74 -6.58
C GLY A 353 4.22 -5.05 -5.28
N SER A 354 3.00 -5.59 -5.38
CA SER A 354 2.22 -6.01 -4.21
C SER A 354 2.47 -7.47 -3.78
N ASP A 355 3.22 -8.27 -4.57
CA ASP A 355 3.51 -9.66 -4.20
C ASP A 355 4.33 -9.71 -2.91
N ASN A 356 3.82 -10.46 -1.93
CA ASN A 356 4.41 -10.50 -0.60
C ASN A 356 4.11 -11.85 0.04
N ILE A 357 5.07 -12.39 0.79
CA ILE A 357 4.90 -13.64 1.52
C ILE A 357 3.84 -13.51 2.63
N PHE A 358 3.72 -12.32 3.22
CA PHE A 358 2.75 -12.07 4.28
C PHE A 358 1.86 -10.88 3.92
N TYR A 359 0.55 -11.14 3.83
CA TYR A 359 -0.49 -10.14 3.58
C TYR A 359 -1.55 -10.33 4.65
N SER A 360 -1.48 -9.51 5.69
CA SER A 360 -2.27 -9.68 6.91
C SER A 360 -3.78 -9.70 6.68
N ARG A 361 -4.26 -9.10 5.57
CA ARG A 361 -5.71 -9.11 5.27
C ARG A 361 -6.26 -10.51 4.95
N ARG A 362 -5.38 -11.50 4.74
CA ARG A 362 -5.82 -12.91 4.66
C ARG A 362 -6.39 -13.41 6.00
N ILE A 363 -5.87 -12.87 7.12
CA ILE A 363 -6.33 -13.23 8.45
C ILE A 363 -7.64 -12.49 8.72
N GLY A 364 -8.74 -13.24 8.90
CA GLY A 364 -10.05 -12.67 9.17
C GLY A 364 -10.83 -12.26 7.92
N ARG A 365 -10.42 -12.74 6.74
CA ARG A 365 -11.17 -12.49 5.49
C ARG A 365 -12.58 -13.10 5.57
N SER A 366 -13.43 -12.74 4.60
CA SER A 366 -14.76 -13.35 4.48
C SER A 366 -14.64 -14.87 4.34
N PRO A 367 -15.61 -15.64 4.88
CA PRO A 367 -15.60 -17.10 4.69
C PRO A 367 -15.48 -17.47 3.20
N GLN A 368 -14.75 -18.54 2.93
CA GLN A 368 -14.41 -18.96 1.57
C GLN A 368 -15.41 -19.95 0.99
N GLY A 369 -16.20 -20.60 1.84
CA GLY A 369 -17.21 -21.54 1.40
C GLY A 369 -18.56 -20.87 1.16
N TYR A 370 -19.37 -21.49 0.32
CA TYR A 370 -20.74 -21.07 0.02
C TYR A 370 -21.64 -22.29 0.22
N PRO A 371 -22.69 -22.17 1.04
CA PRO A 371 -23.57 -23.32 1.27
C PRO A 371 -24.37 -23.67 0.02
N SER A 372 -24.61 -24.96 -0.15
CA SER A 372 -25.53 -25.46 -1.18
C SER A 372 -26.97 -25.16 -0.76
N THR A 373 -27.78 -24.62 -1.66
CA THR A 373 -29.18 -24.29 -1.36
C THR A 373 -30.11 -24.87 -2.42
N ASP A 374 -31.27 -25.27 -1.98
CA ASP A 374 -32.37 -25.69 -2.84
C ASP A 374 -33.34 -24.52 -3.05
N ASP A 375 -34.21 -24.63 -4.04
CA ASP A 375 -35.21 -23.61 -4.32
C ASP A 375 -36.11 -23.36 -3.10
N GLY A 376 -36.25 -22.09 -2.71
CA GLY A 376 -37.09 -21.71 -1.58
C GLY A 376 -36.37 -21.70 -0.23
N GLU A 377 -35.06 -21.97 -0.22
CA GLU A 377 -34.24 -21.85 0.99
C GLU A 377 -33.66 -20.44 1.12
N TYR A 378 -33.51 -20.00 2.36
CA TYR A 378 -32.83 -18.74 2.72
C TYR A 378 -31.57 -19.06 3.50
N VAL A 379 -30.56 -18.22 3.34
CA VAL A 379 -29.24 -18.43 3.95
C VAL A 379 -28.86 -17.20 4.78
N ASP A 380 -28.42 -17.45 6.02
CA ASP A 380 -27.68 -16.49 6.82
C ASP A 380 -26.19 -16.81 6.67
N GLN A 381 -25.52 -16.09 5.76
CA GLN A 381 -24.09 -16.26 5.44
C GLN A 381 -23.27 -15.24 6.23
N PRO A 382 -22.39 -15.67 7.14
CA PRO A 382 -21.50 -14.70 7.80
C PRO A 382 -20.60 -14.01 6.79
N ASN A 383 -20.37 -12.71 6.99
CA ASN A 383 -19.57 -11.90 6.07
C ASN A 383 -18.14 -11.69 6.55
N ASN A 384 -17.78 -12.20 7.71
CA ASN A 384 -16.42 -12.11 8.24
C ASN A 384 -16.05 -13.34 9.04
N THR A 385 -14.75 -13.48 9.31
CA THR A 385 -14.20 -14.57 10.13
C THR A 385 -13.54 -13.94 11.35
N PRO A 386 -14.15 -14.03 12.54
CA PRO A 386 -13.59 -13.38 13.72
C PRO A 386 -12.24 -13.98 14.11
N LEU A 387 -11.35 -13.13 14.57
CA LEU A 387 -10.09 -13.53 15.18
C LEU A 387 -10.38 -13.89 16.66
N ILE A 388 -10.11 -15.12 17.05
CA ILE A 388 -10.24 -15.52 18.44
C ILE A 388 -9.19 -14.80 19.28
N GLY A 389 -7.95 -14.81 18.79
CA GLY A 389 -6.86 -14.12 19.43
C GLY A 389 -5.61 -14.14 18.59
N ALA A 390 -4.70 -13.22 18.91
CA ALA A 390 -3.40 -13.16 18.25
C ALA A 390 -2.35 -12.64 19.22
N ALA A 391 -1.11 -13.06 18.98
CA ALA A 391 0.06 -12.60 19.70
C ALA A 391 1.14 -12.20 18.69
N LYS A 392 1.75 -11.05 18.92
CA LYS A 392 2.82 -10.54 18.06
C LYS A 392 4.00 -10.14 18.94
N PHE A 393 5.10 -10.85 18.83
CA PHE A 393 6.36 -10.58 19.53
C PHE A 393 7.30 -9.95 18.53
N SER A 394 7.74 -8.70 18.77
CA SER A 394 8.53 -8.01 17.75
C SER A 394 9.46 -6.96 18.34
N GLY A 395 10.49 -6.61 17.59
CA GLY A 395 11.40 -5.53 17.92
C GLY A 395 12.76 -5.70 17.27
N LYS A 396 13.62 -4.70 17.54
CA LYS A 396 14.99 -4.68 17.06
C LYS A 396 15.91 -4.48 18.25
N THR A 397 16.94 -5.31 18.33
CA THR A 397 17.91 -5.25 19.45
C THR A 397 19.07 -4.34 19.09
N LYS A 398 19.73 -3.78 20.11
CA LYS A 398 20.95 -3.00 19.97
C LYS A 398 22.03 -3.74 19.17
N ASN A 399 22.07 -5.07 19.29
CA ASN A 399 23.06 -5.91 18.59
C ASN A 399 22.69 -6.20 17.15
N GLY A 400 21.65 -5.55 16.61
CA GLY A 400 21.29 -5.65 15.19
C GLY A 400 20.41 -6.82 14.81
N TRP A 401 19.74 -7.46 15.77
CA TRP A 401 18.73 -8.45 15.47
C TRP A 401 17.36 -7.77 15.31
N ALA A 402 16.64 -8.05 14.23
CA ALA A 402 15.22 -7.76 14.09
C ALA A 402 14.47 -9.08 14.20
N ILE A 403 13.49 -9.15 15.10
CA ILE A 403 12.76 -10.37 15.43
C ILE A 403 11.28 -10.08 15.30
N GLY A 404 10.55 -10.94 14.60
CA GLY A 404 9.10 -10.88 14.53
C GLY A 404 8.52 -12.28 14.59
N VAL A 405 7.57 -12.50 15.50
CA VAL A 405 6.79 -13.74 15.58
C VAL A 405 5.34 -13.35 15.74
N LEU A 406 4.50 -13.83 14.86
CA LEU A 406 3.06 -13.58 14.91
C LEU A 406 2.32 -14.91 14.85
N GLU A 407 1.37 -15.07 15.77
CA GLU A 407 0.50 -16.23 15.87
C GLU A 407 -0.93 -15.73 15.94
N SER A 408 -1.82 -16.25 15.09
CA SER A 408 -3.23 -15.85 15.05
C SER A 408 -4.13 -17.06 14.83
N VAL A 409 -5.29 -17.06 15.49
CA VAL A 409 -6.29 -18.11 15.33
C VAL A 409 -7.62 -17.46 14.97
N THR A 410 -8.20 -17.88 13.84
CA THR A 410 -9.53 -17.41 13.42
C THR A 410 -10.57 -18.49 13.67
N ALA A 411 -11.79 -18.06 13.98
CA ALA A 411 -12.89 -18.95 14.37
C ALA A 411 -13.46 -19.69 13.17
N GLN A 412 -13.94 -20.91 13.43
CA GLN A 412 -14.79 -21.63 12.49
C GLN A 412 -16.07 -20.82 12.26
N ARG A 413 -16.57 -20.79 11.00
CA ARG A 413 -17.85 -20.15 10.68
C ARG A 413 -18.81 -21.14 10.02
N GLN A 414 -20.08 -21.00 10.35
CA GLN A 414 -21.16 -21.77 9.75
C GLN A 414 -22.21 -20.84 9.18
N ALA A 415 -22.71 -21.13 8.01
CA ALA A 415 -23.94 -20.54 7.48
C ALA A 415 -25.13 -21.29 8.07
N THR A 416 -26.25 -20.61 8.29
CA THR A 416 -27.51 -21.21 8.67
C THR A 416 -28.47 -21.16 7.47
N ILE A 417 -29.04 -22.28 7.10
CA ILE A 417 -29.96 -22.39 5.99
C ILE A 417 -31.32 -22.77 6.57
N ILE A 418 -32.38 -22.15 6.07
CA ILE A 418 -33.78 -22.44 6.49
C ILE A 418 -34.62 -22.72 5.24
N ASN A 419 -35.41 -23.77 5.28
CA ASN A 419 -36.32 -24.14 4.19
C ASN A 419 -37.71 -23.51 4.40
N GLY A 420 -38.59 -23.68 3.42
CA GLY A 420 -39.97 -23.15 3.46
C GLY A 420 -40.87 -23.75 4.56
N GLU A 421 -40.45 -24.87 5.16
CA GLU A 421 -41.17 -25.49 6.27
C GLU A 421 -40.66 -25.01 7.64
N GLY A 422 -39.56 -24.25 7.67
CA GLY A 422 -38.97 -23.73 8.88
C GLY A 422 -37.88 -24.59 9.47
N ASP A 423 -37.48 -25.68 8.83
CA ASP A 423 -36.39 -26.53 9.27
C ASP A 423 -35.07 -25.86 9.02
N ARG A 424 -34.15 -25.94 9.99
CA ARG A 424 -32.83 -25.29 9.93
C ARG A 424 -31.72 -26.31 9.85
N ARG A 425 -30.72 -26.03 9.01
CA ARG A 425 -29.47 -26.78 8.99
C ARG A 425 -28.29 -25.82 8.98
N LYS A 426 -27.15 -26.33 9.36
CA LYS A 426 -25.90 -25.52 9.35
C LYS A 426 -24.87 -26.19 8.45
N GLU A 427 -24.12 -25.39 7.74
CA GLU A 427 -23.04 -25.84 6.86
C GLU A 427 -21.78 -25.02 7.15
N MET A 428 -20.64 -25.68 7.27
CA MET A 428 -19.38 -24.99 7.53
C MET A 428 -18.95 -24.21 6.30
N VAL A 429 -18.66 -22.91 6.48
CA VAL A 429 -18.21 -22.03 5.39
C VAL A 429 -16.78 -21.52 5.58
N GLU A 430 -16.22 -21.70 6.79
CA GLU A 430 -14.80 -21.41 7.07
C GLU A 430 -14.33 -22.30 8.21
N PRO A 431 -13.18 -22.97 8.07
CA PRO A 431 -12.66 -23.82 9.15
C PRO A 431 -11.92 -23.00 10.20
N LEU A 432 -11.77 -23.54 11.41
CA LEU A 432 -10.84 -23.00 12.39
C LEU A 432 -9.46 -23.00 11.76
N THR A 433 -8.78 -21.84 11.75
CA THR A 433 -7.51 -21.69 11.03
C THR A 433 -6.46 -21.04 11.94
N ASN A 434 -5.28 -21.63 11.93
CA ASN A 434 -4.09 -21.10 12.60
C ASN A 434 -3.16 -20.46 11.55
N TYR A 435 -2.67 -19.26 11.84
CA TYR A 435 -1.71 -18.53 11.02
C TYR A 435 -0.48 -18.23 11.85
N PHE A 436 0.68 -18.58 11.33
CA PHE A 436 1.99 -18.30 11.94
C PHE A 436 2.88 -17.55 10.97
N VAL A 437 3.59 -16.54 11.48
CA VAL A 437 4.65 -15.83 10.72
C VAL A 437 5.84 -15.64 11.65
N GLY A 438 7.02 -16.08 11.21
CA GLY A 438 8.28 -15.87 11.93
C GLY A 438 9.29 -15.15 11.04
N ARG A 439 9.89 -14.08 11.54
CA ARG A 439 10.87 -13.27 10.81
C ARG A 439 12.10 -13.05 11.69
N LEU A 440 13.26 -13.27 11.12
CA LEU A 440 14.53 -13.03 11.79
C LEU A 440 15.48 -12.37 10.82
N GLN A 441 16.11 -11.27 11.24
CA GLN A 441 17.09 -10.56 10.42
C GLN A 441 18.28 -10.17 11.31
N LYS A 442 19.48 -10.24 10.77
CA LYS A 442 20.70 -9.81 11.47
C LYS A 442 21.42 -8.77 10.63
N ASP A 443 21.63 -7.60 11.21
CA ASP A 443 22.46 -6.53 10.63
C ASP A 443 23.90 -6.74 11.06
N PHE A 444 24.85 -6.44 10.17
CA PHE A 444 26.27 -6.54 10.42
C PHE A 444 27.04 -5.53 9.57
N ASN A 445 28.36 -5.51 9.67
CA ASN A 445 29.23 -4.62 8.89
C ASN A 445 28.80 -3.15 9.08
N GLU A 446 28.75 -2.73 10.36
CA GLU A 446 28.30 -1.38 10.75
C GLU A 446 26.91 -1.05 10.18
N ARG A 447 26.02 -2.06 10.16
CA ARG A 447 24.64 -1.97 9.66
C ARG A 447 24.54 -1.71 8.14
N ASN A 448 25.67 -1.82 7.41
CA ASN A 448 25.63 -1.69 5.94
C ASN A 448 25.19 -2.98 5.26
N SER A 449 25.08 -4.06 6.00
CA SER A 449 24.69 -5.36 5.46
C SER A 449 23.66 -6.03 6.36
N TYR A 450 22.75 -6.80 5.75
CA TYR A 450 21.91 -7.71 6.53
C TYR A 450 21.68 -9.02 5.80
N ILE A 451 21.36 -10.04 6.59
CA ILE A 451 20.81 -11.30 6.10
C ILE A 451 19.58 -11.61 6.94
N GLY A 452 18.53 -12.13 6.31
CA GLY A 452 17.31 -12.42 7.00
C GLY A 452 16.59 -13.65 6.47
N GLY A 453 15.58 -14.07 7.22
CA GLY A 453 14.70 -15.14 6.79
C GLY A 453 13.30 -14.96 7.34
N ILE A 454 12.33 -15.49 6.61
CA ILE A 454 10.92 -15.50 7.01
C ILE A 454 10.37 -16.90 6.80
N PHE A 455 9.42 -17.28 7.64
CA PHE A 455 8.68 -18.52 7.50
C PHE A 455 7.22 -18.27 7.88
N THR A 456 6.30 -18.77 7.06
CA THR A 456 4.86 -18.69 7.35
C THR A 456 4.25 -20.07 7.30
N ALA A 457 3.19 -20.28 8.10
CA ALA A 457 2.41 -21.52 8.09
C ALA A 457 0.94 -21.18 8.27
N VAL A 458 0.10 -21.78 7.45
CA VAL A 458 -1.35 -21.78 7.61
C VAL A 458 -1.77 -23.23 7.81
N ASN A 459 -2.54 -23.50 8.86
CA ASN A 459 -3.06 -24.84 9.14
C ASN A 459 -4.56 -24.73 9.40
N ARG A 460 -5.34 -25.47 8.66
CA ARG A 460 -6.80 -25.52 8.79
C ARG A 460 -7.18 -26.82 9.51
N GLU A 461 -8.11 -26.72 10.46
CA GLU A 461 -8.66 -27.90 11.11
C GLU A 461 -9.33 -28.78 10.05
N THR A 462 -9.49 -30.07 10.33
CA THR A 462 -10.05 -31.05 9.41
C THR A 462 -11.19 -30.49 8.55
N LEU A 463 -10.98 -30.48 7.23
CA LEU A 463 -11.92 -29.92 6.28
C LEU A 463 -13.05 -30.92 5.98
N PRO A 464 -14.32 -30.51 6.10
CA PRO A 464 -15.42 -31.32 5.62
C PRO A 464 -15.47 -31.33 4.08
N GLN A 465 -16.31 -32.17 3.51
CA GLN A 465 -16.38 -32.36 2.05
C GLN A 465 -16.69 -31.06 1.32
N GLU A 466 -17.57 -30.23 1.88
CA GLU A 466 -17.97 -28.95 1.30
C GLU A 466 -16.84 -27.88 1.25
N LEU A 467 -15.75 -28.10 1.99
CA LEU A 467 -14.56 -27.26 1.99
C LEU A 467 -13.32 -27.96 1.44
N SER A 468 -13.49 -29.12 0.77
CA SER A 468 -12.37 -29.90 0.23
C SER A 468 -11.55 -29.12 -0.83
N PHE A 469 -12.10 -28.04 -1.37
CA PHE A 469 -11.40 -27.17 -2.33
C PHE A 469 -10.34 -26.28 -1.68
N LEU A 470 -10.27 -26.20 -0.34
CA LEU A 470 -9.28 -25.43 0.38
C LEU A 470 -8.01 -26.25 0.64
N HIS A 471 -6.86 -25.59 0.72
CA HIS A 471 -5.63 -26.24 1.18
C HIS A 471 -5.75 -26.57 2.67
N GLU A 472 -5.36 -27.79 3.06
CA GLU A 472 -5.26 -28.20 4.47
C GLU A 472 -4.16 -27.42 5.17
N ALA A 473 -3.04 -27.21 4.48
CA ALA A 473 -1.89 -26.52 5.01
C ALA A 473 -1.15 -25.79 3.89
N ALA A 474 -0.55 -24.65 4.24
CA ALA A 474 0.29 -23.89 3.33
C ALA A 474 1.49 -23.36 4.09
N PHE A 475 2.68 -23.56 3.54
CA PHE A 475 3.95 -23.16 4.13
C PHE A 475 4.69 -22.32 3.12
N THR A 476 5.24 -21.16 3.55
CA THR A 476 6.16 -20.40 2.72
C THR A 476 7.40 -20.05 3.53
N GLY A 477 8.51 -19.90 2.83
CA GLY A 477 9.75 -19.46 3.45
C GLY A 477 10.52 -18.58 2.50
N GLY A 478 11.34 -17.69 3.06
CA GLY A 478 12.19 -16.84 2.27
C GLY A 478 13.48 -16.50 2.98
N LEU A 479 14.51 -16.24 2.19
CA LEU A 479 15.79 -15.71 2.67
C LEU A 479 16.04 -14.41 1.91
N ASP A 480 16.56 -13.39 2.59
CA ASP A 480 16.89 -12.12 1.95
C ASP A 480 18.23 -11.58 2.47
N PHE A 481 18.83 -10.73 1.67
CA PHE A 481 20.09 -10.08 2.03
C PHE A 481 20.20 -8.73 1.35
N LYS A 482 21.02 -7.86 1.92
CA LYS A 482 21.44 -6.61 1.29
C LYS A 482 22.84 -6.28 1.77
N HIS A 483 23.65 -5.74 0.87
CA HIS A 483 24.99 -5.25 1.18
C HIS A 483 25.17 -3.90 0.50
N GLN A 484 25.63 -2.90 1.27
CA GLN A 484 25.88 -1.55 0.78
C GLN A 484 27.37 -1.23 0.96
N TRP A 485 27.97 -0.51 0.02
CA TRP A 485 29.36 -0.12 0.08
C TRP A 485 29.55 1.30 -0.46
N ASN A 486 30.79 1.81 -0.34
CA ASN A 486 31.16 3.17 -0.75
C ASN A 486 30.24 4.21 -0.09
N ASN A 487 30.19 4.18 1.26
CA ASN A 487 29.33 5.05 2.07
C ASN A 487 27.84 4.92 1.65
N ARG A 488 27.39 3.68 1.42
CA ARG A 488 26.00 3.33 1.05
C ARG A 488 25.58 3.86 -0.33
N ASP A 489 26.54 4.35 -1.12
CA ASP A 489 26.29 4.83 -2.47
C ASP A 489 25.77 3.70 -3.37
N TRP A 490 26.33 2.52 -3.23
CA TRP A 490 26.03 1.33 -4.01
C TRP A 490 25.44 0.23 -3.14
N TYR A 491 24.61 -0.63 -3.75
CA TYR A 491 24.11 -1.80 -3.04
C TYR A 491 23.91 -2.99 -3.99
N ILE A 492 23.94 -4.18 -3.41
CA ILE A 492 23.45 -5.41 -4.00
C ILE A 492 22.47 -6.02 -2.99
N GLY A 493 21.36 -6.54 -3.49
CA GLY A 493 20.36 -7.17 -2.63
C GLY A 493 19.57 -8.21 -3.37
N GLY A 494 18.90 -9.05 -2.62
CA GLY A 494 18.09 -10.07 -3.24
C GLY A 494 17.35 -10.91 -2.21
N ASN A 495 16.50 -11.78 -2.76
CA ASN A 495 15.75 -12.74 -1.95
C ASN A 495 15.52 -14.03 -2.72
N PHE A 496 15.26 -15.10 -1.97
CA PHE A 496 14.80 -16.37 -2.50
C PHE A 496 13.61 -16.83 -1.66
N THR A 497 12.56 -17.30 -2.32
CA THR A 497 11.30 -17.67 -1.71
C THR A 497 10.92 -19.09 -2.17
N PHE A 498 10.34 -19.87 -1.28
CA PHE A 498 9.72 -21.14 -1.64
C PHE A 498 8.33 -21.22 -1.01
N SER A 499 7.45 -22.03 -1.64
CA SER A 499 6.12 -22.33 -1.12
C SER A 499 5.83 -23.82 -1.24
N HIS A 500 5.02 -24.32 -0.31
CA HIS A 500 4.52 -25.69 -0.33
C HIS A 500 3.09 -25.68 0.19
N VAL A 501 2.13 -26.01 -0.68
CA VAL A 501 0.74 -26.14 -0.29
C VAL A 501 0.32 -27.61 -0.35
N LYS A 502 -0.56 -28.01 0.57
CA LYS A 502 -1.03 -29.37 0.70
C LYS A 502 -2.56 -29.38 0.87
N GLY A 503 -3.25 -30.34 0.23
CA GLY A 503 -4.70 -30.43 0.32
C GLY A 503 -5.22 -31.66 -0.42
N SER A 504 -6.52 -31.71 -0.59
CA SER A 504 -7.17 -32.77 -1.39
C SER A 504 -6.71 -32.68 -2.86
N THR A 505 -6.99 -33.70 -3.63
CA THR A 505 -6.77 -33.69 -5.08
C THR A 505 -7.57 -32.55 -5.74
N GLU A 506 -8.78 -32.27 -5.21
CA GLU A 506 -9.62 -31.16 -5.69
C GLU A 506 -8.91 -29.80 -5.44
N ALA A 507 -8.44 -29.56 -4.20
CA ALA A 507 -7.78 -28.31 -3.85
C ALA A 507 -6.57 -28.05 -4.75
N ILE A 508 -5.73 -29.07 -4.95
CA ILE A 508 -4.51 -28.91 -5.76
C ILE A 508 -4.83 -28.77 -7.24
N THR A 509 -5.85 -29.47 -7.74
CA THR A 509 -6.31 -29.30 -9.12
C THR A 509 -6.80 -27.88 -9.36
N ASN A 510 -7.62 -27.36 -8.44
CA ASN A 510 -8.12 -25.98 -8.53
C ASN A 510 -6.97 -24.96 -8.52
N THR A 511 -5.95 -25.20 -7.68
CA THR A 511 -4.76 -24.33 -7.66
C THR A 511 -4.04 -24.35 -9.01
N GLN A 512 -3.79 -25.54 -9.56
CA GLN A 512 -3.14 -25.69 -10.86
C GLN A 512 -3.91 -24.96 -11.98
N GLN A 513 -5.24 -24.97 -11.93
CA GLN A 513 -6.09 -24.37 -12.95
C GLN A 513 -6.43 -22.90 -12.69
N SER A 514 -6.10 -22.39 -11.50
CA SER A 514 -6.42 -21.00 -11.13
C SER A 514 -5.74 -20.01 -12.08
N ILE A 515 -6.28 -18.78 -12.12
CA ILE A 515 -5.72 -17.70 -12.98
C ILE A 515 -4.28 -17.36 -12.61
N THR A 516 -3.84 -17.67 -11.40
CA THR A 516 -2.46 -17.48 -10.97
C THR A 516 -1.51 -18.43 -11.69
N HIS A 517 -1.93 -19.67 -11.97
CA HIS A 517 -1.07 -20.76 -12.43
C HIS A 517 -1.33 -21.22 -13.86
N LEU A 518 -2.59 -21.49 -14.22
CA LEU A 518 -3.05 -21.86 -15.58
C LEU A 518 -2.26 -23.05 -16.17
N PHE A 519 -2.10 -24.14 -15.41
CA PHE A 519 -1.47 -25.38 -15.92
C PHE A 519 -2.31 -26.02 -17.04
N ASN A 520 -3.58 -25.62 -17.16
CA ASN A 520 -4.50 -26.11 -18.19
C ASN A 520 -4.33 -25.41 -19.54
N ARG A 521 -3.36 -24.52 -19.69
CA ARG A 521 -3.10 -23.87 -20.99
C ARG A 521 -2.72 -24.93 -22.06
N VAL A 522 -3.40 -24.83 -23.18
CA VAL A 522 -3.25 -25.82 -24.28
C VAL A 522 -1.93 -25.72 -25.03
N ASP A 523 -1.22 -24.62 -24.90
CA ASP A 523 0.05 -24.34 -25.61
C ASP A 523 1.28 -24.44 -24.70
N ALA A 524 1.10 -24.79 -23.42
CA ALA A 524 2.22 -24.88 -22.47
C ALA A 524 2.61 -26.35 -22.29
N ASP A 525 3.68 -26.79 -22.96
CA ASP A 525 4.14 -28.18 -22.92
C ASP A 525 5.06 -28.47 -21.71
N TYR A 526 5.41 -27.46 -20.95
CA TYR A 526 6.29 -27.58 -19.77
C TYR A 526 5.53 -27.68 -18.45
N VAL A 527 4.20 -27.51 -18.47
CA VAL A 527 3.32 -27.70 -17.32
C VAL A 527 2.07 -28.48 -17.78
N SER A 528 1.46 -29.20 -16.86
CA SER A 528 0.20 -29.89 -17.13
C SER A 528 -0.56 -30.11 -15.82
N VAL A 529 -1.88 -30.13 -15.91
CA VAL A 529 -2.73 -30.42 -14.76
C VAL A 529 -2.59 -31.90 -14.39
N ASP A 530 -2.24 -32.15 -13.14
CA ASP A 530 -2.17 -33.51 -12.59
C ASP A 530 -3.23 -33.62 -11.49
N THR A 531 -4.35 -34.28 -11.80
CA THR A 531 -5.50 -34.41 -10.91
C THR A 531 -5.28 -35.40 -9.75
N THR A 532 -4.10 -36.05 -9.71
CA THR A 532 -3.76 -36.96 -8.60
C THR A 532 -2.91 -36.31 -7.54
N ARG A 533 -2.43 -35.07 -7.78
CA ARG A 533 -1.59 -34.38 -6.80
C ARG A 533 -2.35 -33.96 -5.55
N THR A 534 -1.67 -34.09 -4.41
CA THR A 534 -2.15 -33.59 -3.10
C THR A 534 -1.24 -32.48 -2.55
N SER A 535 -0.26 -32.02 -3.34
CA SER A 535 0.62 -30.91 -2.93
C SER A 535 1.22 -30.23 -4.15
N LEU A 536 1.65 -28.98 -3.95
CA LEU A 536 2.34 -28.19 -4.99
C LEU A 536 3.48 -27.44 -4.31
N THR A 537 4.67 -27.48 -4.93
CA THR A 537 5.86 -26.81 -4.37
C THR A 537 6.50 -25.92 -5.43
N GLY A 538 6.69 -24.65 -5.09
CA GLY A 538 7.26 -23.69 -6.03
C GLY A 538 8.32 -22.79 -5.40
N SER A 539 8.93 -21.97 -6.24
CA SER A 539 9.98 -21.04 -5.80
C SER A 539 9.92 -19.72 -6.57
N GLY A 540 10.53 -18.70 -5.97
CA GLY A 540 10.66 -17.38 -6.59
C GLY A 540 11.85 -16.64 -6.01
N GLY A 541 12.09 -15.46 -6.53
CA GLY A 541 13.19 -14.66 -5.99
C GLY A 541 13.51 -13.44 -6.83
N ASN A 542 14.42 -12.63 -6.29
CA ASN A 542 14.88 -11.39 -6.92
C ASN A 542 16.37 -11.19 -6.62
N LEU A 543 17.08 -10.63 -7.58
CA LEU A 543 18.47 -10.17 -7.40
C LEU A 543 18.62 -8.83 -8.09
N GLN A 544 19.19 -7.84 -7.38
CA GLN A 544 19.32 -6.49 -7.93
C GLN A 544 20.61 -5.81 -7.44
N ILE A 545 21.10 -4.90 -8.28
CA ILE A 545 22.26 -4.05 -7.98
C ILE A 545 21.88 -2.62 -8.35
N GLY A 546 22.35 -1.65 -7.55
CA GLY A 546 22.04 -0.26 -7.85
C GLY A 546 22.97 0.73 -7.20
N LYS A 547 22.81 1.99 -7.62
CA LYS A 547 23.46 3.18 -7.06
C LYS A 547 22.39 4.15 -6.62
N ILE A 548 22.33 4.47 -5.33
CA ILE A 548 21.26 5.28 -4.74
C ILE A 548 21.76 6.55 -4.04
N GLY A 549 23.06 6.68 -3.80
CA GLY A 549 23.64 7.87 -3.17
C GLY A 549 24.52 8.67 -4.12
N ASN A 550 25.01 9.76 -3.62
CA ASN A 550 26.09 10.59 -4.19
C ASN A 550 25.84 11.04 -5.65
N GLY A 551 25.48 12.31 -5.80
CA GLY A 551 25.38 12.97 -7.11
C GLY A 551 24.01 12.89 -7.76
N HIS A 552 23.99 13.33 -9.01
CA HIS A 552 22.75 13.52 -9.76
C HIS A 552 22.19 12.21 -10.33
N TRP A 553 23.03 11.22 -10.62
CA TRP A 553 22.66 10.00 -11.33
C TRP A 553 22.48 8.84 -10.40
N LYS A 554 21.36 8.13 -10.56
CA LYS A 554 21.02 6.92 -9.83
C LYS A 554 20.72 5.82 -10.84
N PHE A 555 20.87 4.55 -10.44
CA PHE A 555 20.43 3.47 -11.31
C PHE A 555 20.19 2.19 -10.52
N GLU A 556 19.40 1.31 -11.12
CA GLU A 556 19.13 -0.03 -10.60
C GLU A 556 18.91 -0.98 -11.76
N SER A 557 19.40 -2.20 -11.63
CA SER A 557 19.07 -3.28 -12.56
C SER A 557 18.90 -4.57 -11.77
N GLY A 558 17.91 -5.37 -12.14
CA GLY A 558 17.63 -6.61 -11.44
C GLY A 558 16.79 -7.57 -12.23
N ALA A 559 16.62 -8.75 -11.66
CA ALA A 559 15.80 -9.81 -12.23
C ALA A 559 14.99 -10.49 -11.15
N THR A 560 13.75 -10.85 -11.49
CA THR A 560 12.80 -11.52 -10.61
C THR A 560 12.29 -12.78 -11.31
N PHE A 561 12.04 -13.84 -10.58
CA PHE A 561 11.38 -15.03 -11.13
C PHE A 561 10.32 -15.56 -10.17
N ARG A 562 9.30 -16.21 -10.76
CA ARG A 562 8.23 -16.95 -10.07
C ARG A 562 7.99 -18.23 -10.84
N SER A 563 8.34 -19.37 -10.23
CA SER A 563 8.11 -20.67 -10.92
C SER A 563 6.61 -20.90 -11.13
N PRO A 564 6.22 -21.75 -12.07
CA PRO A 564 4.79 -22.01 -12.31
C PRO A 564 4.04 -22.50 -11.07
N GLU A 565 4.74 -23.21 -10.17
CA GLU A 565 4.14 -23.83 -8.99
C GLU A 565 4.11 -22.92 -7.75
N LEU A 566 4.69 -21.71 -7.81
CA LEU A 566 4.72 -20.84 -6.63
C LEU A 566 3.32 -20.40 -6.24
N GLU A 567 2.92 -20.66 -4.99
CA GLU A 567 1.58 -20.31 -4.46
C GLU A 567 1.72 -19.65 -3.10
N LEU A 568 1.34 -18.39 -3.00
CA LEU A 568 1.46 -17.60 -1.76
C LEU A 568 0.10 -17.20 -1.16
N ASN A 569 -1.02 -17.44 -1.85
CA ASN A 569 -2.29 -16.75 -1.57
C ASN A 569 -3.03 -17.24 -0.31
N ASP A 570 -2.54 -18.26 0.39
CA ASP A 570 -3.13 -18.65 1.67
C ASP A 570 -2.92 -17.61 2.76
N ILE A 571 -1.72 -17.02 2.86
CA ILE A 571 -1.40 -15.97 3.83
C ILE A 571 -0.70 -14.76 3.18
N GLY A 572 -0.18 -14.92 1.98
CA GLY A 572 0.48 -13.86 1.23
C GLY A 572 -0.42 -13.27 0.15
N PHE A 573 0.19 -12.52 -0.74
CA PHE A 573 -0.48 -11.98 -1.93
C PHE A 573 0.40 -12.25 -3.13
N GLN A 574 -0.18 -12.86 -4.15
CA GLN A 574 0.49 -13.16 -5.40
C GLN A 574 -0.52 -13.03 -6.53
N ARG A 575 -0.17 -12.26 -7.55
CA ARG A 575 -1.03 -12.05 -8.70
C ARG A 575 -0.84 -13.18 -9.72
N GLN A 576 0.42 -13.53 -10.03
CA GLN A 576 0.73 -14.41 -11.15
C GLN A 576 1.98 -15.23 -10.87
N ALA A 577 2.02 -16.46 -11.36
CA ALA A 577 3.19 -17.34 -11.38
C ALA A 577 3.78 -17.36 -12.82
N ASP A 578 4.75 -18.20 -13.07
CA ASP A 578 5.29 -18.48 -14.42
C ASP A 578 5.83 -17.22 -15.10
N ASP A 579 6.71 -16.48 -14.39
CA ASP A 579 7.25 -15.22 -14.90
C ASP A 579 8.73 -15.10 -14.56
N ILE A 580 9.56 -14.73 -15.55
CA ILE A 580 10.96 -14.36 -15.38
C ILE A 580 11.09 -12.96 -15.97
N ARG A 581 11.51 -12.00 -15.15
CA ARG A 581 11.47 -10.59 -15.54
C ARG A 581 12.78 -9.90 -15.22
N HIS A 582 13.32 -9.15 -16.18
CA HIS A 582 14.43 -8.24 -15.98
C HIS A 582 13.94 -6.79 -16.03
N TYR A 583 14.52 -5.95 -15.21
CA TYR A 583 14.18 -4.54 -15.17
C TYR A 583 15.42 -3.68 -14.99
N THR A 584 15.34 -2.43 -15.48
CA THR A 584 16.38 -1.42 -15.32
C THR A 584 15.71 -0.06 -15.09
N TRP A 585 16.26 0.69 -14.14
CA TRP A 585 15.90 2.08 -13.91
C TRP A 585 17.16 2.94 -13.96
N ILE A 586 17.07 4.11 -14.59
CA ILE A 586 18.10 5.14 -14.58
C ILE A 586 17.40 6.46 -14.23
N GLY A 587 17.87 7.14 -13.18
CA GLY A 587 17.32 8.40 -12.74
C GLY A 587 18.36 9.52 -12.76
N TYR A 588 17.91 10.70 -13.10
CA TYR A 588 18.69 11.95 -12.97
C TYR A 588 17.85 12.95 -12.19
N GLN A 589 18.46 13.64 -11.22
CA GLN A 589 17.76 14.72 -10.51
C GLN A 589 18.68 15.89 -10.27
N THR A 590 18.09 17.10 -10.32
CA THR A 590 18.80 18.30 -9.94
C THR A 590 18.90 18.38 -8.41
N LEU A 591 20.05 18.84 -7.92
CA LEU A 591 20.30 19.00 -6.48
C LEU A 591 20.09 20.43 -5.99
N LYS A 592 20.16 21.40 -6.91
CA LYS A 592 20.01 22.82 -6.57
C LYS A 592 18.90 23.45 -7.42
N PRO A 593 18.22 24.45 -6.87
CA PRO A 593 17.24 25.22 -7.66
C PRO A 593 17.91 26.00 -8.79
N ASP A 594 17.16 26.20 -9.87
CA ASP A 594 17.56 27.06 -10.97
C ASP A 594 16.57 28.24 -11.12
N ASN A 595 16.58 28.93 -12.26
CA ASN A 595 15.70 30.10 -12.45
C ASN A 595 14.23 29.76 -12.62
N THR A 596 13.92 28.51 -12.95
CA THR A 596 12.54 28.00 -13.27
C THR A 596 12.04 27.03 -12.25
N PHE A 597 12.89 26.10 -11.85
CA PHE A 597 12.52 24.96 -11.02
C PHE A 597 13.22 24.99 -9.67
N ARG A 598 12.50 24.53 -8.64
CA ARG A 598 13.11 24.15 -7.36
C ARG A 598 13.85 22.83 -7.51
N GLN A 599 13.26 21.90 -8.30
CA GLN A 599 13.87 20.60 -8.52
C GLN A 599 13.23 19.92 -9.74
N VAL A 600 14.01 19.14 -10.48
CA VAL A 600 13.55 18.34 -11.62
C VAL A 600 14.16 16.94 -11.51
N GLY A 601 13.36 15.93 -11.81
CA GLY A 601 13.85 14.57 -11.98
C GLY A 601 13.38 13.99 -13.30
N ILE A 602 14.24 13.16 -13.90
CA ILE A 602 13.95 12.45 -15.14
C ILE A 602 14.33 10.98 -14.91
N ASN A 603 13.45 10.07 -15.32
CA ASN A 603 13.67 8.63 -15.19
C ASN A 603 13.54 7.95 -16.56
N TYR A 604 14.32 6.92 -16.74
CA TYR A 604 14.17 5.95 -17.82
C TYR A 604 14.01 4.57 -17.19
N ASN A 605 13.03 3.80 -17.68
CA ASN A 605 12.75 2.46 -17.20
C ASN A 605 12.62 1.50 -18.38
N HIS A 606 13.03 0.26 -18.15
CA HIS A 606 12.91 -0.82 -19.13
C HIS A 606 12.55 -2.11 -18.41
N TRP A 607 11.60 -2.85 -18.97
CA TRP A 607 11.20 -4.17 -18.46
C TRP A 607 11.14 -5.15 -19.62
N THR A 608 11.54 -6.40 -19.37
CA THR A 608 11.38 -7.49 -20.34
C THR A 608 11.11 -8.78 -19.56
N ALA A 609 10.26 -9.66 -20.11
CA ALA A 609 9.83 -10.84 -19.35
C ALA A 609 9.60 -12.05 -20.28
N TRP A 610 9.80 -13.23 -19.65
CA TRP A 610 9.61 -14.54 -20.29
C TRP A 610 8.80 -15.43 -19.36
N ASP A 611 8.14 -16.45 -19.91
CA ASP A 611 7.62 -17.56 -19.10
C ASP A 611 8.68 -18.68 -18.99
N PHE A 612 8.40 -19.69 -18.19
CA PHE A 612 9.33 -20.82 -17.99
C PHE A 612 9.43 -21.73 -19.20
N GLY A 613 8.53 -21.61 -20.17
CA GLY A 613 8.67 -22.25 -21.50
C GLY A 613 9.65 -21.53 -22.42
N GLY A 614 10.21 -20.38 -21.95
CA GLY A 614 11.15 -19.60 -22.75
C GLY A 614 10.50 -18.62 -23.72
N ASN A 615 9.18 -18.45 -23.65
CA ASN A 615 8.46 -17.52 -24.51
C ASN A 615 8.68 -16.08 -24.06
N HIS A 616 9.10 -15.21 -24.96
CA HIS A 616 9.27 -13.77 -24.68
C HIS A 616 7.89 -13.12 -24.69
N ASN A 617 7.40 -12.72 -23.51
CA ASN A 617 6.03 -12.26 -23.34
C ASN A 617 5.90 -10.74 -23.21
N TYR A 618 6.97 -10.03 -22.82
CA TYR A 618 6.83 -8.61 -22.53
C TYR A 618 8.13 -7.85 -22.81
N MET A 619 7.99 -6.64 -23.37
CA MET A 619 9.08 -5.66 -23.43
C MET A 619 8.48 -4.26 -23.48
N GLN A 620 8.83 -3.44 -22.49
CA GLN A 620 8.33 -2.06 -22.38
C GLN A 620 9.47 -1.11 -22.07
N PHE A 621 9.36 0.08 -22.64
CA PHE A 621 10.22 1.22 -22.38
C PHE A 621 9.37 2.36 -21.79
N ASN A 622 9.93 3.07 -20.82
CA ASN A 622 9.27 4.22 -20.21
C ASN A 622 10.27 5.35 -20.04
N THR A 623 9.84 6.57 -20.28
CA THR A 623 10.55 7.75 -19.78
C THR A 623 9.54 8.64 -19.08
N ASN A 624 9.94 9.19 -17.94
CA ASN A 624 9.06 10.08 -17.18
C ASN A 624 9.88 11.16 -16.49
N SER A 625 9.20 12.23 -16.12
CA SER A 625 9.83 13.32 -15.36
C SER A 625 8.85 13.95 -14.40
N TRP A 626 9.40 14.55 -13.37
CA TRP A 626 8.66 15.35 -12.39
C TRP A 626 9.38 16.67 -12.17
N GLN A 627 8.57 17.72 -11.96
CA GLN A 627 9.09 19.07 -11.79
C GLN A 627 8.41 19.74 -10.60
N ASN A 628 9.23 20.34 -9.72
CA ASN A 628 8.78 21.27 -8.68
C ASN A 628 9.16 22.67 -9.14
N TRP A 629 8.15 23.47 -9.47
CA TRP A 629 8.35 24.81 -10.04
C TRP A 629 8.65 25.85 -8.96
N LYS A 630 9.24 26.97 -9.32
CA LYS A 630 9.51 28.08 -8.37
C LYS A 630 8.24 28.60 -7.68
N ASN A 631 7.08 28.53 -8.35
CA ASN A 631 5.79 28.93 -7.78
C ASN A 631 5.13 27.83 -6.94
N ASN A 632 5.86 26.76 -6.61
CA ASN A 632 5.40 25.59 -5.86
C ASN A 632 4.32 24.76 -6.56
N TRP A 633 4.08 24.97 -7.84
CA TRP A 633 3.32 24.01 -8.63
C TRP A 633 4.16 22.75 -8.83
N GLN A 634 3.47 21.63 -8.99
CA GLN A 634 4.11 20.34 -9.27
C GLN A 634 3.52 19.79 -10.55
N THR A 635 4.38 19.34 -11.44
CA THR A 635 3.95 18.66 -12.66
C THR A 635 4.71 17.35 -12.81
N ASN A 636 4.07 16.39 -13.48
CA ASN A 636 4.74 15.15 -13.87
C ASN A 636 4.22 14.73 -15.23
N LEU A 637 5.03 13.96 -15.94
CA LEU A 637 4.61 13.39 -17.21
C LEU A 637 5.40 12.11 -17.49
N GLY A 638 4.76 11.19 -18.22
CA GLY A 638 5.42 9.95 -18.62
C GLY A 638 4.92 9.46 -19.96
N LEU A 639 5.80 8.75 -20.64
CA LEU A 639 5.53 8.11 -21.93
C LEU A 639 5.96 6.67 -21.84
N ASN A 640 5.14 5.76 -22.36
CA ASN A 640 5.42 4.32 -22.41
C ASN A 640 5.28 3.81 -23.84
N TYR A 641 6.10 2.82 -24.17
CA TYR A 641 5.96 2.03 -25.39
C TYR A 641 6.19 0.56 -25.06
N ALA A 642 5.15 -0.27 -25.22
CA ALA A 642 5.28 -1.72 -25.09
C ALA A 642 5.45 -2.30 -26.50
N ALA A 643 6.68 -2.76 -26.77
CA ALA A 643 7.06 -3.30 -28.07
C ALA A 643 6.65 -4.77 -28.23
N VAL A 644 6.61 -5.51 -27.10
CA VAL A 644 6.20 -6.91 -27.05
C VAL A 644 5.19 -7.03 -25.92
N ASP A 645 4.06 -7.64 -26.23
CA ASP A 645 3.02 -7.86 -25.21
C ASP A 645 2.23 -9.12 -25.59
N TYR A 646 2.41 -10.19 -24.83
CA TYR A 646 1.68 -11.46 -24.95
C TYR A 646 1.16 -11.83 -23.58
N SER A 647 -0.03 -12.37 -23.52
CA SER A 647 -0.66 -12.73 -22.25
C SER A 647 -0.91 -14.23 -22.19
N ASN A 648 -0.37 -14.86 -21.14
CA ASN A 648 -0.63 -16.27 -20.82
C ASN A 648 -1.99 -16.45 -20.12
N PHE A 649 -2.62 -15.36 -19.65
CA PHE A 649 -3.85 -15.44 -18.85
C PHE A 649 -5.08 -14.85 -19.55
N ALA A 650 -4.92 -14.15 -20.67
CA ALA A 650 -6.05 -13.44 -21.31
C ALA A 650 -7.20 -14.37 -21.69
N LEU A 651 -6.89 -15.64 -22.03
CA LEU A 651 -7.90 -16.63 -22.44
C LEU A 651 -8.21 -17.67 -21.36
N ARG A 652 -7.83 -17.40 -20.11
CA ARG A 652 -8.24 -18.19 -18.92
C ARG A 652 -8.06 -19.72 -19.10
N GLY A 653 -6.88 -20.15 -19.51
CA GLY A 653 -6.58 -21.54 -19.79
C GLY A 653 -6.48 -21.87 -21.27
N GLY A 654 -6.84 -20.94 -22.16
CA GLY A 654 -6.58 -21.01 -23.56
C GLY A 654 -5.11 -20.73 -23.90
N PRO A 655 -4.78 -20.67 -25.20
CA PRO A 655 -3.38 -20.41 -25.60
C PRO A 655 -2.92 -18.99 -25.26
N ARG A 656 -1.61 -18.79 -25.24
CA ARG A 656 -0.98 -17.48 -25.13
C ARG A 656 -1.49 -16.57 -26.25
N LEU A 657 -2.00 -15.39 -25.88
CA LEU A 657 -2.61 -14.45 -26.83
C LEU A 657 -1.72 -13.24 -27.03
N ARG A 658 -1.43 -12.92 -28.27
CA ARG A 658 -0.73 -11.70 -28.63
C ARG A 658 -1.61 -10.49 -28.33
N GLN A 659 -1.14 -9.63 -27.41
CA GLN A 659 -1.66 -8.29 -27.23
C GLN A 659 -0.94 -7.38 -28.20
N THR A 660 -1.61 -6.40 -28.76
CA THR A 660 -0.98 -5.53 -29.73
C THR A 660 0.00 -4.57 -29.04
N PRO A 661 1.17 -4.30 -29.62
CA PRO A 661 2.03 -3.24 -29.12
C PRO A 661 1.26 -1.94 -28.93
N TRP A 662 1.61 -1.20 -27.87
CA TRP A 662 0.84 -0.01 -27.51
C TRP A 662 1.74 1.12 -27.03
N VAL A 663 1.19 2.35 -27.12
CA VAL A 663 1.78 3.54 -26.53
C VAL A 663 0.84 4.07 -25.46
N SER A 664 1.39 4.66 -24.41
CA SER A 664 0.58 5.40 -23.44
C SER A 664 1.33 6.62 -22.91
N PHE A 665 0.56 7.55 -22.38
CA PHE A 665 1.09 8.74 -21.72
C PHE A 665 0.33 8.99 -20.45
N TRP A 666 0.95 9.72 -19.55
CA TRP A 666 0.28 10.24 -18.36
C TRP A 666 0.88 11.59 -17.99
N ASN A 667 0.05 12.44 -17.37
CA ASN A 667 0.44 13.79 -16.99
C ASN A 667 -0.36 14.21 -15.76
N GLY A 668 0.31 14.87 -14.82
CA GLY A 668 -0.30 15.42 -13.63
C GLY A 668 0.13 16.85 -13.40
N ILE A 669 -0.80 17.66 -12.91
CA ILE A 669 -0.56 19.05 -12.52
C ILE A 669 -1.21 19.26 -11.15
N ASN A 670 -0.45 19.77 -10.19
CA ASN A 670 -0.95 20.20 -8.88
C ASN A 670 -0.57 21.64 -8.65
N THR A 671 -1.52 22.46 -8.21
CA THR A 671 -1.26 23.84 -7.85
C THR A 671 -0.61 23.92 -6.46
N ASP A 672 -0.15 25.09 -6.08
CA ASP A 672 0.52 25.34 -4.80
C ASP A 672 -0.35 24.86 -3.63
N ASN A 673 0.17 23.98 -2.82
CA ASN A 673 -0.53 23.37 -1.67
C ASN A 673 -0.72 24.36 -0.51
N ARG A 674 -0.10 25.54 -0.55
CA ARG A 674 -0.24 26.58 0.47
C ARG A 674 -1.55 27.37 0.33
N UNK A 675 -2.01 27.49 -0.81
CA UNK A 675 -3.21 28.22 -1.09
C UNK A 675 -4.39 27.57 -0.42
N UNK A 676 -5.54 28.29 -0.18
CA UNK A 676 -6.75 27.87 0.32
C UNK A 676 -7.53 27.10 -0.60
N UNK A 677 -7.51 27.36 -1.98
CA UNK A 677 -8.07 26.71 -3.00
C UNK A 677 -6.98 26.06 -3.70
N ARG A 678 -7.12 24.79 -3.93
CA ARG A 678 -6.09 24.00 -4.61
C ARG A 678 -6.76 23.17 -5.68
N PHE A 679 -6.10 23.08 -6.82
CA PHE A 679 -6.60 22.30 -7.95
C PHE A 679 -5.55 21.29 -8.38
N SER A 680 -6.02 20.12 -8.85
CA SER A 680 -5.16 19.16 -9.52
C SER A 680 -5.87 18.60 -10.73
N VAL A 681 -5.10 18.15 -11.71
CA VAL A 681 -5.60 17.39 -12.84
C VAL A 681 -4.60 16.26 -13.08
N TYR A 682 -5.11 15.08 -13.24
CA TYR A 682 -4.33 13.92 -13.69
C TYR A 682 -5.06 13.30 -14.88
N HIS A 683 -4.31 12.96 -15.90
CA HIS A 683 -4.91 12.20 -17.00
C HIS A 683 -3.89 11.27 -17.63
N GLU A 684 -4.40 10.20 -18.20
CA GLU A 684 -3.58 9.21 -18.90
C GLU A 684 -4.37 8.64 -20.08
N GLY A 685 -3.64 8.17 -21.07
CA GLY A 685 -4.25 7.52 -22.23
C GLY A 685 -3.37 6.42 -22.75
N ARG A 686 -4.00 5.38 -23.27
CA ARG A 686 -3.33 4.23 -23.87
C ARG A 686 -3.99 3.91 -25.20
N LYS A 687 -3.15 3.54 -26.18
CA LYS A 687 -3.64 3.18 -27.52
C LYS A 687 -2.77 2.07 -28.10
N ALA A 688 -3.40 0.98 -28.52
CA ALA A 688 -2.73 -0.07 -29.29
C ALA A 688 -2.46 0.43 -30.73
N VAL A 689 -1.36 -0.03 -31.34
CA VAL A 689 -0.94 0.46 -32.67
C VAL A 689 -1.94 0.09 -33.77
N ASP A 690 -2.71 -0.99 -33.58
CA ASP A 690 -3.77 -1.42 -34.52
C ASP A 690 -5.17 -0.90 -34.13
N ASN A 691 -5.26 -0.01 -33.15
CA ASN A 691 -6.53 0.53 -32.61
C ASN A 691 -7.43 -0.52 -31.93
N SER A 692 -6.90 -1.70 -31.59
CA SER A 692 -7.72 -2.73 -30.92
C SER A 692 -8.05 -2.35 -29.47
N VAL A 693 -7.19 -1.53 -28.84
CA VAL A 693 -7.45 -1.04 -27.47
C VAL A 693 -7.23 0.47 -27.46
N LYS A 694 -8.17 1.19 -26.81
CA LYS A 694 -8.06 2.61 -26.52
C LYS A 694 -8.63 2.86 -25.12
N SER A 695 -7.84 3.47 -24.25
CA SER A 695 -8.36 3.87 -22.96
C SER A 695 -7.92 5.29 -22.63
N TYR A 696 -8.72 5.95 -21.81
CA TYR A 696 -8.45 7.30 -21.33
C TYR A 696 -9.03 7.47 -19.95
N TYR A 697 -8.24 8.04 -19.06
CA TYR A 697 -8.64 8.35 -17.69
C TYR A 697 -8.35 9.81 -17.41
N ILE A 698 -9.26 10.48 -16.74
CA ILE A 698 -9.05 11.84 -16.25
C ILE A 698 -9.63 11.96 -14.85
N GLU A 699 -8.87 12.61 -13.96
CA GLU A 699 -9.31 12.96 -12.61
C GLU A 699 -9.05 14.44 -12.38
N GLY A 700 -10.06 15.15 -11.91
CA GLY A 700 -9.92 16.51 -11.41
C GLY A 700 -9.85 16.47 -9.89
N GLY A 701 -9.10 17.39 -9.31
CA GLY A 701 -9.04 17.52 -7.85
C GLY A 701 -9.32 18.95 -7.44
N PHE A 702 -10.16 19.09 -6.44
CA PHE A 702 -10.48 20.38 -5.82
C PHE A 702 -10.36 20.24 -4.32
N VAL A 703 -9.56 21.08 -3.68
CA VAL A 703 -9.42 21.12 -2.23
C VAL A 703 -9.63 22.55 -1.77
N TYR A 704 -10.50 22.76 -0.80
CA TYR A 704 -10.84 24.07 -0.27
C TYR A 704 -10.74 24.04 1.26
N GLN A 705 -9.91 24.93 1.79
CA GLN A 705 -9.66 25.04 3.23
C GLN A 705 -9.89 26.46 3.67
N PRO A 706 -11.18 26.88 3.86
CA PRO A 706 -11.53 28.26 4.18
C PRO A 706 -11.06 28.73 5.54
N ILE A 707 -10.95 27.82 6.49
CA ILE A 707 -10.45 28.07 7.85
C ILE A 707 -9.53 26.94 8.25
N ASN A 708 -8.73 27.16 9.28
CA ASN A 708 -7.76 26.15 9.74
C ASN A 708 -8.43 24.81 10.09
N ALA A 709 -9.65 24.87 10.61
CA ALA A 709 -10.37 23.69 11.11
C ALA A 709 -11.11 22.88 10.04
N LEU A 710 -11.39 23.49 8.84
CA LEU A 710 -12.29 22.84 7.87
C LEU A 710 -11.59 22.66 6.52
N ARG A 711 -11.52 21.39 6.07
CA ARG A 711 -11.02 21.04 4.76
C ARG A 711 -12.09 20.26 4.00
N ILE A 712 -12.40 20.69 2.80
CA ILE A 712 -13.34 20.06 1.87
C ILE A 712 -12.56 19.65 0.62
N SER A 713 -12.79 18.44 0.12
CA SER A 713 -12.16 18.02 -1.13
C SER A 713 -13.11 17.19 -1.97
N ALA A 714 -12.93 17.28 -3.29
CA ALA A 714 -13.71 16.53 -4.27
C ALA A 714 -12.78 16.11 -5.42
N PHE A 715 -12.85 14.83 -5.78
CA PHE A 715 -12.03 14.24 -6.83
C PHE A 715 -12.94 13.48 -7.81
N PRO A 716 -13.57 14.18 -8.75
CA PRO A 716 -14.30 13.49 -9.82
C PRO A 716 -13.36 12.84 -10.81
N SER A 717 -13.70 11.64 -11.28
CA SER A 717 -12.93 10.92 -12.28
C SER A 717 -13.81 10.26 -13.32
N LEU A 718 -13.27 10.15 -14.52
CA LEU A 718 -13.93 9.49 -15.66
C LEU A 718 -12.90 8.57 -16.33
N SER A 719 -13.29 7.30 -16.49
CA SER A 719 -12.50 6.30 -17.22
C SER A 719 -13.31 5.83 -18.42
N LEU A 720 -12.67 5.83 -19.58
CA LEU A 720 -13.22 5.35 -20.84
C LEU A 720 -12.32 4.22 -21.33
N ASN A 721 -12.88 3.04 -21.57
CA ASN A 721 -12.11 1.89 -22.04
C ASN A 721 -12.85 1.22 -23.20
N ASN A 722 -12.21 1.20 -24.35
CA ASN A 722 -12.69 0.52 -25.55
C ASN A 722 -11.65 -0.56 -25.89
N ASP A 723 -12.01 -1.80 -25.64
CA ASP A 723 -11.11 -2.93 -25.78
C ASP A 723 -11.76 -4.03 -26.64
N LYS A 724 -11.16 -4.32 -27.81
CA LYS A 724 -11.65 -5.37 -28.70
C LYS A 724 -11.19 -6.76 -28.30
N LEU A 725 -10.34 -6.86 -27.28
CA LEU A 725 -9.75 -8.12 -26.85
C LEU A 725 -10.35 -8.64 -25.52
N GLN A 726 -11.46 -8.05 -25.09
CA GLN A 726 -12.05 -8.39 -23.77
C GLN A 726 -12.55 -9.84 -23.79
N PHE A 727 -12.04 -10.64 -22.88
CA PHE A 727 -12.44 -12.04 -22.67
C PHE A 727 -13.90 -12.10 -22.16
N ILE A 728 -14.66 -13.07 -22.67
CA ILE A 728 -16.02 -13.34 -22.20
C ILE A 728 -16.07 -14.72 -21.54
N ASP A 729 -15.81 -15.80 -22.31
CA ASP A 729 -15.85 -17.14 -21.74
C ASP A 729 -15.20 -18.15 -22.70
N ASN A 730 -15.08 -19.36 -22.26
CA ASN A 730 -14.57 -20.49 -23.05
C ASN A 730 -15.69 -21.53 -23.24
N PHE A 731 -15.86 -22.01 -24.45
CA PHE A 731 -16.88 -22.99 -24.83
C PHE A 731 -16.28 -24.07 -25.70
N ASP A 732 -16.91 -25.22 -25.74
CA ASP A 732 -16.68 -26.22 -26.79
C ASP A 732 -17.84 -26.12 -27.80
N ASP A 733 -17.52 -26.15 -29.10
CA ASP A 733 -18.54 -26.22 -30.13
C ASP A 733 -19.20 -27.61 -30.15
N VAL A 734 -20.17 -27.82 -31.03
CA VAL A 734 -20.93 -29.10 -31.12
C VAL A 734 -20.02 -30.30 -31.41
N ASN A 735 -18.80 -30.07 -31.93
CA ASN A 735 -17.83 -31.11 -32.23
C ASN A 735 -16.78 -31.28 -31.14
N GLY A 736 -16.89 -30.53 -30.03
CA GLY A 736 -15.93 -30.55 -28.92
C GLY A 736 -14.65 -29.76 -29.21
N SER A 737 -14.67 -28.83 -30.18
CA SER A 737 -13.52 -27.95 -30.44
C SER A 737 -13.61 -26.69 -29.58
N PRO A 738 -12.51 -26.29 -28.90
CA PRO A 738 -12.56 -25.15 -27.98
C PRO A 738 -12.74 -23.82 -28.72
N ARG A 739 -13.60 -22.98 -28.16
CA ARG A 739 -13.84 -21.60 -28.60
C ARG A 739 -13.55 -20.64 -27.46
N TYR A 740 -12.54 -19.80 -27.65
CA TYR A 740 -12.17 -18.75 -26.68
C TYR A 740 -12.86 -17.47 -27.12
N LEU A 741 -13.94 -17.15 -26.45
CA LEU A 741 -14.84 -16.08 -26.88
C LEU A 741 -14.38 -14.73 -26.32
N ASN A 742 -14.22 -13.77 -27.21
CA ASN A 742 -13.88 -12.38 -26.88
C ASN A 742 -14.95 -11.47 -27.47
N GLY A 743 -15.07 -10.28 -26.86
CA GLY A 743 -15.93 -9.22 -27.41
C GLY A 743 -15.20 -7.90 -27.37
N LYS A 744 -15.81 -6.91 -27.98
CA LYS A 744 -15.40 -5.52 -27.83
C LYS A 744 -16.22 -4.94 -26.69
N ILE A 745 -15.55 -4.44 -25.63
CA ILE A 745 -16.22 -3.72 -24.56
C ILE A 745 -16.08 -2.22 -24.75
N ASP A 746 -17.20 -1.47 -24.59
CA ASP A 746 -17.23 -0.02 -24.35
C ASP A 746 -17.55 0.16 -22.87
N GLN A 747 -16.53 0.30 -22.05
CA GLN A 747 -16.68 0.47 -20.61
C GLN A 747 -16.49 1.93 -20.24
N ARG A 748 -17.39 2.45 -19.44
CA ARG A 748 -17.33 3.82 -18.93
C ARG A 748 -17.54 3.80 -17.42
N THR A 749 -16.60 4.39 -16.69
CA THR A 749 -16.67 4.46 -15.23
C THR A 749 -16.62 5.92 -14.80
N LEU A 750 -17.62 6.32 -14.01
CA LEU A 750 -17.69 7.66 -13.42
C LEU A 750 -17.66 7.49 -11.91
N SER A 751 -16.81 8.25 -11.26
CA SER A 751 -16.67 8.20 -9.79
C SER A 751 -16.37 9.60 -9.27
N MET A 752 -16.73 9.86 -8.01
CA MET A 752 -16.32 11.07 -7.32
C MET A 752 -16.05 10.74 -5.86
N SER A 753 -14.83 11.00 -5.38
CA SER A 753 -14.54 10.91 -3.95
C SER A 753 -14.70 12.30 -3.33
N PHE A 754 -15.61 12.43 -2.37
CA PHE A 754 -15.87 13.66 -1.64
C PHE A 754 -15.43 13.47 -0.19
N ARG A 755 -14.71 14.44 0.39
CA ARG A 755 -14.34 14.41 1.80
C ARG A 755 -14.56 15.76 2.45
N LEU A 756 -15.03 15.72 3.70
CA LEU A 756 -15.14 16.87 4.58
C LEU A 756 -14.46 16.50 5.90
N ASN A 757 -13.43 17.24 6.27
CA ASN A 757 -12.72 17.06 7.53
C ASN A 757 -12.88 18.34 8.35
N TYR A 758 -13.54 18.22 9.51
CA TYR A 758 -13.71 19.32 10.45
C TYR A 758 -13.02 18.94 11.76
N THR A 759 -11.88 19.55 12.00
CA THR A 759 -11.03 19.31 13.17
C THR A 759 -11.26 20.44 14.16
N ILE A 760 -12.10 20.18 15.15
CA ILE A 760 -12.45 21.19 16.17
C ILE A 760 -11.21 21.52 16.99
N ASN A 761 -10.45 20.49 17.36
CA ASN A 761 -9.12 20.60 17.95
C ASN A 761 -8.39 19.27 17.66
N PRO A 762 -7.09 19.14 17.95
CA PRO A 762 -6.37 17.89 17.58
C PRO A 762 -6.97 16.61 18.15
N ASN A 763 -7.77 16.70 19.24
CA ASN A 763 -8.34 15.55 19.90
C ASN A 763 -9.79 15.25 19.49
N LEU A 764 -10.48 16.19 18.78
CA LEU A 764 -11.90 16.03 18.40
C LEU A 764 -12.09 16.37 16.95
N THR A 765 -12.42 15.35 16.14
CA THR A 765 -12.56 15.48 14.70
C THR A 765 -13.89 14.91 14.21
N ILE A 766 -14.41 15.51 13.16
CA ILE A 766 -15.59 15.05 12.42
C ILE A 766 -15.14 14.90 10.96
N GLN A 767 -15.27 13.69 10.43
CA GLN A 767 -14.85 13.38 9.07
C GLN A 767 -15.98 12.71 8.32
N TYR A 768 -16.26 13.19 7.12
CA TYR A 768 -17.21 12.55 6.21
C TYR A 768 -16.50 12.23 4.89
N TRP A 769 -16.72 11.02 4.39
CA TRP A 769 -16.29 10.57 3.07
C TRP A 769 -17.51 9.99 2.35
N GLY A 770 -17.63 10.28 1.07
CA GLY A 770 -18.68 9.70 0.23
C GLY A 770 -18.16 9.47 -1.19
N GLN A 771 -18.59 8.35 -1.80
CA GLN A 771 -18.16 7.99 -3.15
C GLN A 771 -19.34 7.43 -3.95
N PRO A 772 -20.02 8.25 -4.76
CA PRO A 772 -20.86 7.73 -5.83
C PRO A 772 -19.97 7.14 -6.95
N PHE A 773 -20.37 6.00 -7.47
CA PHE A 773 -19.61 5.20 -8.43
C PHE A 773 -20.57 4.50 -9.39
N ILE A 774 -20.28 4.58 -10.69
CA ILE A 774 -20.97 3.78 -11.70
C ILE A 774 -19.96 3.29 -12.73
N SER A 775 -20.02 1.99 -13.03
CA SER A 775 -19.25 1.41 -14.14
C SER A 775 -20.20 0.62 -15.03
N ARG A 776 -20.26 1.00 -16.30
CA ARG A 776 -21.12 0.39 -17.32
C ARG A 776 -20.25 -0.20 -18.42
N GLY A 777 -20.49 -1.47 -18.76
CA GLY A 777 -19.86 -2.13 -19.89
C GLY A 777 -20.90 -2.59 -20.90
N ARG A 778 -20.70 -2.25 -22.18
CA ARG A 778 -21.50 -2.73 -23.29
C ARG A 778 -20.64 -3.55 -24.22
N TYR A 779 -21.11 -4.71 -24.59
CA TYR A 779 -20.35 -5.64 -25.43
C TYR A 779 -20.90 -5.71 -26.83
N SER A 780 -20.02 -5.96 -27.77
CA SER A 780 -20.36 -6.11 -29.20
C SER A 780 -19.21 -6.81 -29.92
N GLU A 781 -19.36 -7.02 -31.23
CA GLU A 781 -18.30 -7.58 -32.07
C GLU A 781 -17.76 -8.90 -31.48
N PHE A 782 -18.67 -9.82 -31.14
CA PHE A 782 -18.28 -11.14 -30.61
C PHE A 782 -17.46 -11.93 -31.63
N LYS A 783 -16.46 -12.65 -31.13
CA LYS A 783 -15.48 -13.33 -31.98
C LYS A 783 -14.79 -14.45 -31.19
N HIS A 784 -14.26 -15.42 -31.88
CA HIS A 784 -13.38 -16.42 -31.26
C HIS A 784 -11.96 -16.30 -31.78
N VAL A 785 -11.04 -16.83 -31.01
CA VAL A 785 -9.60 -16.82 -31.37
C VAL A 785 -9.34 -17.91 -32.42
N SER A 786 -8.75 -17.53 -33.54
CA SER A 786 -8.37 -18.48 -34.62
C SER A 786 -6.86 -18.76 -34.64
N ASP A 787 -6.02 -17.72 -34.63
CA ASP A 787 -4.56 -17.85 -34.53
C ASP A 787 -4.05 -16.88 -33.46
N PRO A 788 -3.87 -17.35 -32.24
CA PRO A 788 -3.61 -16.44 -31.10
C PRO A 788 -2.31 -15.65 -31.22
N LEU A 789 -1.37 -16.08 -32.06
CA LEU A 789 -0.07 -15.42 -32.18
C LEU A 789 0.08 -14.60 -33.48
N ALA A 790 -0.97 -14.57 -34.33
CA ALA A 790 -0.94 -13.84 -35.58
C ALA A 790 -0.60 -12.36 -35.39
N GLN A 791 0.16 -11.80 -36.35
CA GLN A 791 0.63 -10.42 -36.29
C GLN A 791 -0.52 -9.41 -36.45
N THR A 792 -1.48 -9.70 -37.32
CA THR A 792 -2.62 -8.81 -37.55
C THR A 792 -3.80 -9.21 -36.68
N PHE A 793 -4.63 -8.24 -36.35
CA PHE A 793 -5.83 -8.48 -35.54
C PHE A 793 -6.80 -9.41 -36.30
N GLU A 794 -6.96 -9.18 -37.59
CA GLU A 794 -7.89 -9.92 -38.45
C GLU A 794 -7.52 -11.41 -38.56
N ASP A 795 -6.25 -11.74 -38.47
CA ASP A 795 -5.81 -13.16 -38.55
C ASP A 795 -5.93 -13.84 -37.17
N ARG A 796 -5.93 -13.05 -36.09
CA ARG A 796 -6.07 -13.60 -34.73
C ARG A 796 -7.47 -14.05 -34.37
N PHE A 797 -8.49 -13.41 -35.00
CA PHE A 797 -9.89 -13.59 -34.58
C PHE A 797 -10.80 -13.81 -35.79
N VAL A 798 -11.82 -14.64 -35.58
CA VAL A 798 -12.95 -14.76 -36.52
C VAL A 798 -14.17 -14.11 -35.82
N GLN A 799 -14.66 -13.00 -36.39
CA GLN A 799 -15.80 -12.27 -35.83
C GLN A 799 -17.10 -12.86 -36.36
N TYR A 800 -18.07 -13.05 -35.45
CA TYR A 800 -19.41 -13.53 -35.81
C TYR A 800 -20.22 -12.37 -36.41
N ASN A 801 -20.93 -12.66 -37.47
CA ASN A 801 -21.81 -11.68 -38.14
C ASN A 801 -23.29 -11.83 -37.67
N GLN A 802 -24.13 -10.94 -38.13
CA GLN A 802 -25.55 -10.90 -37.70
C GLN A 802 -26.32 -12.17 -38.05
N ALA A 803 -25.98 -12.87 -39.12
CA ALA A 803 -26.67 -14.11 -39.50
C ALA A 803 -26.30 -15.26 -38.54
N GLN A 804 -25.09 -15.22 -37.99
CA GLN A 804 -24.57 -16.25 -37.09
C GLN A 804 -24.94 -16.02 -35.62
N THR A 805 -25.53 -14.82 -35.28
CA THR A 805 -25.77 -14.42 -33.89
C THR A 805 -27.22 -14.14 -33.70
N SER A 806 -27.88 -14.77 -32.75
CA SER A 806 -29.24 -14.41 -32.33
C SER A 806 -29.24 -14.04 -30.84
N PHE A 807 -30.19 -13.24 -30.43
CA PHE A 807 -30.32 -12.79 -29.03
C PHE A 807 -31.78 -12.88 -28.62
N ALA A 808 -32.05 -13.62 -27.57
CA ALA A 808 -33.39 -13.80 -27.01
C ALA A 808 -33.31 -14.05 -25.51
N ASP A 809 -34.20 -13.43 -24.77
CA ASP A 809 -34.36 -13.64 -23.31
C ASP A 809 -33.03 -13.55 -22.54
N GLY A 810 -32.16 -12.55 -22.88
CA GLY A 810 -30.90 -12.29 -22.19
C GLY A 810 -29.77 -13.24 -22.56
N THR A 811 -29.95 -14.03 -23.65
CA THR A 811 -28.99 -15.05 -24.07
C THR A 811 -28.60 -14.83 -25.53
N TYR A 812 -27.31 -14.83 -25.82
CA TYR A 812 -26.79 -14.88 -27.19
C TYR A 812 -26.60 -16.35 -27.58
N SER A 813 -27.01 -16.70 -28.80
CA SER A 813 -26.80 -18.02 -29.40
C SER A 813 -26.02 -17.87 -30.70
N ILE A 814 -25.00 -18.69 -30.87
CA ILE A 814 -24.11 -18.66 -32.04
C ILE A 814 -24.32 -19.93 -32.87
N ASP A 815 -24.54 -19.74 -34.18
CA ASP A 815 -24.61 -20.79 -35.22
C ASP A 815 -23.50 -20.49 -36.23
N GLU A 816 -22.33 -21.09 -36.04
CA GLU A 816 -21.12 -20.77 -36.80
C GLU A 816 -21.23 -21.10 -38.28
N ASN A 817 -21.86 -22.23 -38.60
CA ASN A 817 -21.94 -22.73 -39.96
C ASN A 817 -23.27 -22.44 -40.68
N LEU A 818 -24.20 -21.77 -39.98
CA LEU A 818 -25.51 -21.39 -40.51
C LEU A 818 -26.39 -22.59 -40.93
N ASP A 819 -26.27 -23.70 -40.16
CA ASP A 819 -27.07 -24.91 -40.42
C ASP A 819 -28.40 -24.91 -39.62
N GLY A 820 -28.64 -23.89 -38.81
CA GLY A 820 -29.83 -23.73 -38.01
C GLY A 820 -29.75 -24.39 -36.64
N ILE A 821 -28.55 -24.91 -36.25
CA ILE A 821 -28.29 -25.53 -34.96
C ILE A 821 -27.35 -24.60 -34.18
N THR A 822 -27.71 -24.29 -32.96
CA THR A 822 -26.87 -23.46 -32.11
C THR A 822 -25.60 -24.26 -31.69
N ASP A 823 -24.43 -23.74 -32.01
CA ASP A 823 -23.15 -24.34 -31.58
C ASP A 823 -22.87 -24.12 -30.09
N PHE A 824 -23.11 -22.90 -29.59
CA PHE A 824 -23.01 -22.58 -28.16
C PHE A 824 -23.79 -21.31 -27.85
N SER A 825 -24.06 -21.11 -26.56
CA SER A 825 -24.80 -19.94 -26.07
C SER A 825 -24.11 -19.35 -24.85
N PHE A 826 -24.27 -18.03 -24.63
CA PHE A 826 -23.76 -17.34 -23.45
C PHE A 826 -24.73 -16.24 -23.03
N GLY A 827 -24.73 -15.91 -21.73
CA GLY A 827 -25.57 -14.84 -21.21
C GLY A 827 -25.09 -13.48 -21.67
N ASP A 828 -26.00 -12.51 -21.70
CA ASP A 828 -25.67 -11.11 -22.01
C ASP A 828 -24.54 -10.63 -21.08
N PRO A 829 -23.36 -10.28 -21.60
CA PRO A 829 -22.27 -9.81 -20.74
C PRO A 829 -22.36 -8.32 -20.38
N ASP A 830 -23.35 -7.59 -20.91
CA ASP A 830 -23.54 -6.17 -20.59
C ASP A 830 -23.80 -6.00 -19.10
N PHE A 831 -23.24 -4.95 -18.50
CA PHE A 831 -23.44 -4.67 -17.08
C PHE A 831 -23.53 -3.16 -16.81
N SER A 832 -24.21 -2.83 -15.72
CA SER A 832 -24.17 -1.49 -15.12
C SER A 832 -24.15 -1.67 -13.61
N PHE A 833 -22.97 -1.45 -13.01
CA PHE A 833 -22.76 -1.56 -11.58
C PHE A 833 -22.80 -0.17 -10.98
N VAL A 834 -23.74 0.06 -10.04
CA VAL A 834 -23.93 1.35 -9.38
C VAL A 834 -23.72 1.17 -7.88
N GLN A 835 -22.91 2.03 -7.28
CA GLN A 835 -22.63 1.93 -5.84
C GLN A 835 -22.48 3.33 -5.26
N PHE A 836 -23.01 3.53 -4.05
CA PHE A 836 -22.71 4.68 -3.22
C PHE A 836 -22.26 4.17 -1.86
N ARG A 837 -21.09 4.58 -1.46
CA ARG A 837 -20.58 4.31 -0.10
C ARG A 837 -20.30 5.63 0.58
N SER A 838 -20.61 5.71 1.87
CA SER A 838 -20.22 6.86 2.66
C SER A 838 -19.89 6.45 4.10
N ASN A 839 -19.13 7.32 4.76
CA ASN A 839 -18.67 7.06 6.12
C ASN A 839 -18.54 8.39 6.84
N LEU A 840 -19.31 8.56 7.93
CA LEU A 840 -19.16 9.68 8.86
C LEU A 840 -18.51 9.16 10.12
N VAL A 841 -17.40 9.78 10.53
CA VAL A 841 -16.66 9.39 11.73
C VAL A 841 -16.51 10.62 12.63
N ILE A 842 -16.99 10.52 13.85
CA ILE A 842 -16.69 11.47 14.92
C ILE A 842 -15.73 10.75 15.88
N ARG A 843 -14.53 11.31 16.05
CA ARG A 843 -13.51 10.73 16.93
C ARG A 843 -13.15 11.73 18.01
N TRP A 844 -13.17 11.25 19.24
CA TRP A 844 -12.79 12.06 20.40
C TRP A 844 -11.78 11.29 21.25
N GLU A 845 -10.55 11.80 21.30
CA GLU A 845 -9.53 11.32 22.21
C GLU A 845 -9.69 12.10 23.52
N TYR A 846 -10.45 11.54 24.47
CA TYR A 846 -10.84 12.26 25.69
C TYR A 846 -9.72 12.27 26.74
N ILE A 847 -8.80 11.30 26.71
CA ILE A 847 -7.50 11.33 27.37
C ILE A 847 -6.49 10.63 26.44
N PRO A 848 -5.18 10.95 26.55
CA PRO A 848 -4.21 10.40 25.61
C PRO A 848 -4.28 8.87 25.49
N GLY A 849 -4.50 8.39 24.28
CA GLY A 849 -4.59 6.96 23.97
C GLY A 849 -5.96 6.33 24.21
N SER A 850 -6.96 7.08 24.73
CA SER A 850 -8.31 6.57 24.98
C SER A 850 -9.32 7.34 24.15
N GLU A 851 -10.18 6.62 23.43
CA GLU A 851 -10.97 7.22 22.36
C GLU A 851 -12.43 6.77 22.39
N ILE A 852 -13.30 7.65 21.94
CA ILE A 852 -14.68 7.33 21.59
C ILE A 852 -14.85 7.61 20.09
N PHE A 853 -15.43 6.65 19.39
CA PHE A 853 -15.80 6.79 17.97
C PHE A 853 -17.32 6.64 17.83
N LEU A 854 -17.91 7.56 17.09
CA LEU A 854 -19.26 7.40 16.54
C LEU A 854 -19.09 7.28 15.03
N VAL A 855 -19.57 6.19 14.46
CA VAL A 855 -19.43 5.92 13.03
C VAL A 855 -20.81 5.68 12.42
N TRP A 856 -21.07 6.30 11.27
CA TRP A 856 -22.25 6.01 10.46
C TRP A 856 -21.77 5.71 9.05
N SER A 857 -21.93 4.46 8.64
CA SER A 857 -21.58 4.01 7.30
C SER A 857 -22.84 3.70 6.52
N GLN A 858 -22.81 4.02 5.22
CA GLN A 858 -23.90 3.70 4.30
C GLN A 858 -23.36 2.99 3.06
N ASP A 859 -24.12 2.00 2.59
CA ASP A 859 -23.87 1.34 1.31
C ASP A 859 -25.20 1.21 0.54
N VAL A 860 -25.18 1.63 -0.72
CA VAL A 860 -26.22 1.32 -1.70
C VAL A 860 -25.49 0.67 -2.88
N THR A 861 -25.82 -0.58 -3.20
CA THR A 861 -25.23 -1.29 -4.34
C THR A 861 -26.37 -1.85 -5.19
N GLN A 862 -26.39 -1.50 -6.48
CA GLN A 862 -27.46 -1.86 -7.40
C GLN A 862 -26.91 -2.22 -8.78
N SER A 863 -27.69 -2.97 -9.54
CA SER A 863 -27.45 -3.20 -10.96
C SER A 863 -28.39 -2.28 -11.74
N GLY A 864 -27.82 -1.36 -12.51
CA GLY A 864 -28.56 -0.48 -13.38
C GLY A 864 -28.80 -1.11 -14.76
N ASN A 865 -29.52 -0.38 -15.60
CA ASN A 865 -29.75 -0.80 -16.99
C ASN A 865 -28.52 -0.32 -17.84
N PRO A 866 -27.81 -1.22 -18.51
CA PRO A 866 -26.66 -0.80 -19.35
C PRO A 866 -27.07 0.14 -20.52
N ALA A 867 -28.32 0.19 -20.89
CA ALA A 867 -28.77 1.10 -21.96
C ALA A 867 -28.85 2.57 -21.52
N ASP A 868 -28.93 2.81 -20.20
CA ASP A 868 -29.13 4.17 -19.67
C ASP A 868 -27.83 4.98 -19.68
N GLY A 869 -27.98 6.31 -19.65
CA GLY A 869 -26.84 7.22 -19.46
C GLY A 869 -26.27 7.11 -18.07
N LEU A 870 -24.97 7.40 -17.93
CA LEU A 870 -24.27 7.21 -16.63
C LEU A 870 -24.90 8.04 -15.51
N LEU A 871 -25.12 9.33 -15.72
CA LEU A 871 -25.62 10.21 -14.65
C LEU A 871 -27.08 9.91 -14.29
N PRO A 872 -28.01 9.72 -15.26
CA PRO A 872 -29.35 9.26 -14.89
C PRO A 872 -29.35 7.94 -14.13
N SER A 873 -28.61 6.94 -14.64
CA SER A 873 -28.53 5.61 -13.99
C SER A 873 -27.98 5.73 -12.58
N LEU A 874 -26.93 6.56 -12.39
CA LEU A 874 -26.35 6.78 -11.06
C LEU A 874 -27.43 7.37 -10.12
N GLY A 875 -28.14 8.41 -10.56
CA GLY A 875 -29.16 9.04 -9.74
C GLY A 875 -30.32 8.10 -9.40
N ASP A 876 -30.87 7.40 -10.40
CA ASP A 876 -32.03 6.53 -10.25
C ASP A 876 -31.73 5.32 -9.34
N ASN A 877 -30.49 4.84 -9.35
CA ASN A 877 -30.11 3.65 -8.58
C ASN A 877 -29.54 3.97 -7.20
N ILE A 878 -29.29 5.25 -6.89
CA ILE A 878 -28.88 5.66 -5.53
C ILE A 878 -30.05 6.30 -4.78
N PHE A 879 -30.70 7.33 -5.38
CA PHE A 879 -31.75 8.06 -4.69
C PHE A 879 -33.05 7.26 -4.75
N GLY A 880 -33.74 7.17 -3.63
CA GLY A 880 -34.97 6.39 -3.53
C GLY A 880 -34.76 4.94 -3.11
N GLN A 881 -33.54 4.48 -3.05
CA GLN A 881 -33.21 3.15 -2.53
C GLN A 881 -33.01 3.24 -1.02
N LYS A 882 -33.39 2.19 -0.30
CA LYS A 882 -33.13 2.12 1.14
C LYS A 882 -31.67 1.69 1.37
N PRO A 883 -30.83 2.56 1.95
CA PRO A 883 -29.42 2.18 2.14
C PRO A 883 -29.26 1.16 3.25
N HIS A 884 -28.23 0.35 3.14
CA HIS A 884 -27.71 -0.42 4.26
C HIS A 884 -26.92 0.55 5.14
N ASN A 885 -27.41 0.81 6.35
CA ASN A 885 -26.76 1.68 7.31
C ASN A 885 -26.13 0.87 8.43
N ILE A 886 -24.94 1.26 8.83
CA ILE A 886 -24.27 0.72 10.02
C ILE A 886 -23.97 1.90 10.94
N PHE A 887 -24.51 1.86 12.13
CA PHE A 887 -24.22 2.82 13.20
C PHE A 887 -23.35 2.08 14.23
N LEU A 888 -22.26 2.70 14.62
CA LEU A 888 -21.30 2.06 15.51
C LEU A 888 -20.83 3.06 16.56
N LEU A 889 -20.90 2.64 17.83
CA LEU A 889 -20.31 3.36 18.96
C LEU A 889 -19.22 2.49 19.53
N LYS A 890 -17.98 2.98 19.46
CA LYS A 890 -16.82 2.28 20.01
C LYS A 890 -16.19 3.13 21.10
N ALA A 891 -15.87 2.52 22.23
CA ALA A 891 -15.16 3.18 23.33
C ALA A 891 -13.94 2.34 23.70
N THR A 892 -12.80 3.00 23.85
CA THR A 892 -11.55 2.38 24.30
C THR A 892 -11.06 3.11 25.55
N TYR A 893 -10.32 2.39 26.40
CA TYR A 893 -9.59 2.99 27.51
C TYR A 893 -8.20 2.37 27.58
N ARG A 894 -7.15 3.22 27.55
CA ARG A 894 -5.76 2.77 27.57
C ARG A 894 -5.14 3.00 28.94
N PHE A 895 -4.93 1.90 29.66
CA PHE A 895 -4.20 1.90 30.93
C PHE A 895 -2.71 1.80 30.61
N VAL A 896 -1.92 2.72 31.16
CA VAL A 896 -0.46 2.68 31.10
C VAL A 896 0.02 2.46 32.52
N LEU A 897 0.68 1.31 32.79
CA LEU A 897 1.03 0.82 34.13
C LEU A 897 2.53 0.85 34.38
#